data_c6602926c0153af713eff15d1711f360
#
_entry.id   c6602926c0153af713eff15d1711f360
#
_cell.length_a   1.000
_cell.length_b   1.000
_cell.length_c   1.000
_cell.angle_alpha   90.00
_cell.angle_beta   90.00
_cell.angle_gamma   90.00
#
_symmetry.space_group_name_H-M   'P 1'
#
loop_
_entity.id
_entity.type
_entity.pdbx_description
1 polymer ?
#
loop_
_entity_poly.entity_id
_entity_poly.type
_entity_poly.pdbx_seq_one_letter_code
_entity_poly.pdbx_strand_id
1 'polypeptide(L)'
;MKQLTGNQIRQMFLDYFKSKGHMIEPGASLIPHNDPTLLWINAGVAALKKYFDGSEKPASNRIANAQKSIRTNDIENVGRTARHHTFFEMLGNFSIGDYFKDEAIQFAWEFLTSEEWMGIDKDRLYVSVYTDDARAYEVWTTICGVDPSHILKTDDNFWEIGKGPGGPDSEIFFDRGEKYDPEGLGEKLFFDEMENDRYVEVWNVVFSQYDCDPSIDRKDYKELPQKNIDTGMGLERLVALVQDGETNFDTDLFLPIIRATEAMAKHPYEGEYKMAYRVIADHVRTVTFALSDGANFSNSGRGYVLRRVLRRAVRYGLKLGLDEPFLYKLVPVVADLMQDFYPYLQEHVAFNQKLIKVEEETFKKTLKVGQALLDEEISKAKDGKLSGEVVFKLYDTYGFPFELTQEIAEESGISVSRDEFDAEMNKQKERARNARNVKDSFASQNEELMNFNEPSEFIGYDHLTCDGKIIALFNAEGKMVDSLEDEGMIILDETCFYAESGGQVADKGTFTADGVEVEVLDVQKTRNKQHIHTVKINSGVLEKGMSLHGEVNVKDRLATTANHSCTHLLQSALVKVLGDHIHQAGSYNCPEYLRFDFNHYEKVTAEQLAEVERIVNEYISAAYPVTKEVMPIEEAKKSGATALFDEKYGDTVRVVTMGDVSKEFCAGCHVENTAQIGLCKIISEESIGSDSRRITAKTKFAAYQDFAQEHTMLENIADSAKQKGIKNIDTKVEAAYKTMHDMQKEIDNLKNQIFTLKSKEWATEAKDFGKVNVLIKSVSGMDAGALKDIVSNLKASDDKMVVFFVNTNGEKVVFVSGAGKEAVKAGVHAGQLVKKAAQICSGNGGGKPDMAQAGGKDASKVDEAIRAITEELKSL
;
A
#
# COMPACT_ATOMS: atom_id res chain seq x y z
N MET A 1 9.49 46.89 5.64
CA MET A 1 9.51 45.52 5.06
C MET A 1 8.56 45.51 3.86
N LYS A 2 8.97 44.97 2.72
CA LYS A 2 8.14 44.88 1.51
C LYS A 2 7.01 43.86 1.71
N GLN A 3 5.83 44.12 1.16
CA GLN A 3 4.75 43.12 1.09
C GLN A 3 5.02 42.21 -0.11
N LEU A 4 5.40 40.96 0.12
CA LEU A 4 5.81 39.99 -0.91
C LEU A 4 5.05 38.67 -0.74
N THR A 5 4.73 38.03 -1.87
CA THR A 5 4.20 36.65 -1.88
C THR A 5 5.31 35.63 -1.71
N GLY A 6 4.98 34.41 -1.32
CA GLY A 6 5.96 33.32 -1.23
C GLY A 6 6.69 33.07 -2.56
N ASN A 7 5.97 33.12 -3.68
CA ASN A 7 6.59 33.01 -5.01
C ASN A 7 7.58 34.15 -5.32
N GLN A 8 7.25 35.38 -4.92
CA GLN A 8 8.14 36.54 -5.10
C GLN A 8 9.40 36.43 -4.22
N ILE A 9 9.28 35.93 -3.00
CA ILE A 9 10.43 35.76 -2.09
C ILE A 9 11.34 34.67 -2.64
N ARG A 10 10.80 33.53 -3.07
CA ARG A 10 11.58 32.45 -3.71
C ARG A 10 12.35 32.95 -4.93
N GLN A 11 11.67 33.64 -5.83
CA GLN A 11 12.31 34.16 -7.03
C GLN A 11 13.37 35.22 -6.71
N MET A 12 13.09 36.12 -5.75
CA MET A 12 14.03 37.16 -5.29
C MET A 12 15.32 36.55 -4.73
N PHE A 13 15.23 35.44 -3.97
CA PHE A 13 16.38 34.70 -3.46
C PHE A 13 17.23 34.16 -4.61
N LEU A 14 16.61 33.53 -5.57
CA LEU A 14 17.33 32.94 -6.73
C LEU A 14 17.97 34.05 -7.60
N ASP A 15 17.27 35.14 -7.81
CA ASP A 15 17.80 36.29 -8.58
C ASP A 15 18.98 36.98 -7.88
N TYR A 16 18.87 37.11 -6.54
CA TYR A 16 19.98 37.64 -5.74
C TYR A 16 21.25 36.80 -5.90
N PHE A 17 21.16 35.48 -5.67
CA PHE A 17 22.33 34.62 -5.76
C PHE A 17 22.83 34.47 -7.21
N LYS A 18 21.95 34.54 -8.19
CA LYS A 18 22.35 34.63 -9.58
C LYS A 18 23.19 35.88 -9.85
N SER A 19 22.84 37.05 -9.23
CA SER A 19 23.62 38.27 -9.31
C SER A 19 25.00 38.15 -8.66
N LYS A 20 25.15 37.23 -7.68
CA LYS A 20 26.43 36.89 -7.04
C LYS A 20 27.21 35.78 -7.77
N GLY A 21 26.82 35.42 -8.99
CA GLY A 21 27.49 34.44 -9.84
C GLY A 21 27.15 32.97 -9.53
N HIS A 22 26.10 32.68 -8.81
CA HIS A 22 25.63 31.31 -8.56
C HIS A 22 24.87 30.79 -9.79
N MET A 23 25.12 29.54 -10.11
CA MET A 23 24.29 28.76 -11.03
C MET A 23 22.99 28.40 -10.29
N ILE A 24 21.85 28.70 -10.89
CA ILE A 24 20.57 28.27 -10.35
C ILE A 24 20.31 26.83 -10.80
N GLU A 25 20.31 25.90 -9.84
CA GLU A 25 20.04 24.50 -10.07
C GLU A 25 18.60 24.16 -9.65
N PRO A 26 17.80 23.50 -10.50
CA PRO A 26 16.47 23.08 -10.10
C PRO A 26 16.51 22.18 -8.84
N GLY A 27 15.56 22.36 -7.93
CA GLY A 27 15.45 21.48 -6.76
C GLY A 27 15.26 20.03 -7.18
N ALA A 28 15.95 19.12 -6.52
CA ALA A 28 15.86 17.68 -6.76
C ALA A 28 14.50 17.12 -6.38
N SER A 29 14.19 15.91 -6.88
CA SER A 29 13.05 15.12 -6.41
C SER A 29 13.13 14.88 -4.89
N LEU A 30 11.98 14.77 -4.24
CA LEU A 30 11.89 14.38 -2.83
C LEU A 30 12.40 12.94 -2.58
N ILE A 31 12.47 12.13 -3.63
CA ILE A 31 12.98 10.76 -3.59
C ILE A 31 14.50 10.79 -3.78
N PRO A 32 15.30 10.40 -2.77
CA PRO A 32 16.75 10.35 -2.93
C PRO A 32 17.15 9.34 -4.00
N HIS A 33 18.04 9.74 -4.90
CA HIS A 33 18.68 8.84 -5.85
C HIS A 33 20.04 8.38 -5.31
N ASN A 34 20.25 7.06 -5.26
CA ASN A 34 21.53 6.43 -4.83
C ASN A 34 21.96 6.71 -3.38
N ASP A 35 21.06 7.13 -2.50
CA ASP A 35 21.33 7.25 -1.06
C ASP A 35 20.36 6.41 -0.24
N PRO A 36 20.72 5.18 0.15
CA PRO A 36 19.87 4.30 0.95
C PRO A 36 19.71 4.75 2.40
N THR A 37 20.48 5.74 2.86
CA THR A 37 20.42 6.24 4.24
C THR A 37 19.27 7.21 4.46
N LEU A 38 18.73 7.81 3.40
CA LEU A 38 17.64 8.77 3.43
C LEU A 38 16.34 8.18 2.88
N LEU A 39 15.27 8.33 3.62
CA LEU A 39 13.91 8.04 3.12
C LEU A 39 13.41 9.14 2.18
N TRP A 40 13.70 10.39 2.52
CA TRP A 40 13.30 11.59 1.80
C TRP A 40 14.45 12.59 1.75
N ILE A 41 14.51 13.40 0.72
CA ILE A 41 15.35 14.60 0.73
C ILE A 41 14.80 15.53 1.83
N ASN A 42 15.64 15.89 2.80
CA ASN A 42 15.27 16.59 4.02
C ASN A 42 16.04 17.90 4.24
N ALA A 43 16.97 18.22 3.34
CA ALA A 43 17.76 19.46 3.35
C ALA A 43 18.28 19.78 1.95
N GLY A 44 18.71 21.04 1.73
CA GLY A 44 19.28 21.49 0.46
C GLY A 44 20.53 20.72 0.06
N VAL A 45 21.43 20.50 1.01
CA VAL A 45 22.71 19.78 0.80
C VAL A 45 22.50 18.30 0.48
N ALA A 46 21.40 17.69 0.91
CA ALA A 46 21.16 16.26 0.73
C ALA A 46 21.19 15.85 -0.76
N ALA A 47 20.71 16.71 -1.64
CA ALA A 47 20.75 16.48 -3.08
C ALA A 47 22.14 16.76 -3.71
N LEU A 48 22.99 17.53 -3.03
CA LEU A 48 24.31 17.98 -3.51
C LEU A 48 25.49 17.26 -2.84
N LYS A 49 25.23 16.28 -1.96
CA LYS A 49 26.23 15.57 -1.16
C LYS A 49 27.42 15.07 -1.96
N LYS A 50 27.20 14.58 -3.18
CA LYS A 50 28.23 14.13 -4.12
C LYS A 50 29.26 15.20 -4.52
N TYR A 51 28.89 16.47 -4.46
CA TYR A 51 29.80 17.61 -4.72
C TYR A 51 30.62 17.95 -3.48
N PHE A 52 30.04 17.78 -2.30
CA PHE A 52 30.68 18.08 -1.02
C PHE A 52 31.73 17.02 -0.64
N ASP A 53 31.46 15.74 -0.94
CA ASP A 53 32.40 14.64 -0.71
C ASP A 53 33.42 14.44 -1.84
N GLY A 54 33.31 15.20 -2.93
CA GLY A 54 34.23 15.18 -4.05
C GLY A 54 34.07 13.99 -5.01
N SER A 55 33.04 13.16 -4.84
CA SER A 55 32.76 12.01 -5.72
C SER A 55 32.33 12.44 -7.13
N GLU A 56 31.75 13.62 -7.24
CA GLU A 56 31.38 14.23 -8.54
C GLU A 56 31.78 15.73 -8.56
N LYS A 57 32.20 16.24 -9.72
CA LYS A 57 32.49 17.67 -9.89
C LYS A 57 31.24 18.42 -10.31
N PRO A 58 30.84 19.50 -9.62
CA PRO A 58 29.72 20.33 -10.05
C PRO A 58 30.02 21.08 -11.35
N ALA A 59 28.95 21.45 -12.07
CA ALA A 59 29.08 22.34 -13.26
C ALA A 59 29.49 23.76 -12.87
N SER A 60 29.20 24.21 -11.67
CA SER A 60 29.62 25.47 -11.06
C SER A 60 29.94 25.23 -9.58
N ASN A 61 31.01 25.90 -9.11
CA ASN A 61 31.35 25.87 -7.68
C ASN A 61 30.44 26.75 -6.80
N ARG A 62 29.59 27.58 -7.43
CA ARG A 62 28.55 28.38 -6.76
C ARG A 62 27.21 27.92 -7.25
N ILE A 63 26.39 27.36 -6.36
CA ILE A 63 25.05 26.84 -6.67
C ILE A 63 24.04 27.51 -5.75
N ALA A 64 22.84 27.80 -6.25
CA ALA A 64 21.71 28.18 -5.43
C ALA A 64 20.45 27.49 -5.94
N ASN A 65 19.58 27.09 -5.02
CA ASN A 65 18.32 26.43 -5.35
C ASN A 65 17.21 26.71 -4.32
N ALA A 66 15.99 26.32 -4.69
CA ALA A 66 14.87 26.13 -3.77
C ALA A 66 14.59 24.62 -3.71
N GLN A 67 14.99 23.98 -2.62
CA GLN A 67 14.88 22.53 -2.46
C GLN A 67 13.63 22.14 -1.69
N LYS A 68 12.80 21.31 -2.32
CA LYS A 68 11.70 20.61 -1.65
C LYS A 68 12.26 19.65 -0.61
N SER A 69 11.71 19.68 0.60
CA SER A 69 12.20 18.86 1.72
C SER A 69 11.04 18.25 2.50
N ILE A 70 11.20 17.00 2.95
CA ILE A 70 10.27 16.34 3.86
C ILE A 70 10.99 15.94 5.15
N ARG A 71 10.44 16.39 6.30
CA ARG A 71 10.83 15.99 7.66
C ARG A 71 9.59 15.52 8.41
N THR A 72 9.65 14.31 8.96
CA THR A 72 8.53 13.71 9.69
C THR A 72 8.88 13.35 11.13
N ASN A 73 10.05 13.74 11.62
CA ASN A 73 10.46 13.50 13.00
C ASN A 73 9.56 14.23 13.99
N ASP A 74 9.13 15.46 13.63
CA ASP A 74 8.33 16.34 14.46
C ASP A 74 6.89 16.47 13.96
N ILE A 75 6.35 15.43 13.33
CA ILE A 75 4.99 15.46 12.74
C ILE A 75 3.92 15.79 13.77
N GLU A 76 4.12 15.42 15.04
CA GLU A 76 3.21 15.70 16.16
C GLU A 76 3.12 17.20 16.47
N ASN A 77 4.18 17.96 16.17
CA ASN A 77 4.24 19.40 16.38
C ASN A 77 3.55 20.21 15.28
N VAL A 78 3.28 19.57 14.13
CA VAL A 78 2.57 20.22 13.01
C VAL A 78 1.17 20.62 13.42
N GLY A 79 0.88 21.92 13.25
CA GLY A 79 -0.38 22.56 13.63
C GLY A 79 -0.45 23.00 15.10
N ARG A 80 0.40 22.44 15.99
CA ARG A 80 0.52 22.87 17.41
C ARG A 80 1.43 24.07 17.55
N THR A 81 2.58 24.05 16.91
CA THR A 81 3.53 25.16 16.89
C THR A 81 3.31 26.05 15.69
N ALA A 82 3.90 27.24 15.71
CA ALA A 82 3.78 28.22 14.64
C ALA A 82 4.57 27.86 13.37
N ARG A 83 5.57 26.96 13.45
CA ARG A 83 6.67 26.84 12.49
C ARG A 83 7.00 25.43 11.99
N HIS A 84 6.44 24.35 12.55
CA HIS A 84 6.76 22.97 12.12
C HIS A 84 5.89 22.52 10.93
N HIS A 85 6.54 21.91 9.97
CA HIS A 85 5.96 21.37 8.74
C HIS A 85 6.50 19.99 8.41
N THR A 86 5.69 19.15 7.75
CA THR A 86 6.21 17.90 7.16
C THR A 86 6.78 18.12 5.76
N PHE A 87 6.26 19.09 5.00
CA PHE A 87 6.82 19.56 3.74
C PHE A 87 7.13 21.04 3.83
N PHE A 88 8.33 21.43 3.42
CA PHE A 88 8.76 22.82 3.35
C PHE A 88 9.79 23.02 2.23
N GLU A 89 10.00 24.25 1.85
CA GLU A 89 11.02 24.62 0.88
C GLU A 89 12.22 25.24 1.60
N MET A 90 13.41 24.69 1.34
CA MET A 90 14.67 25.21 1.83
C MET A 90 15.35 25.97 0.70
N LEU A 91 15.52 27.28 0.89
CA LEU A 91 16.30 28.13 0.00
C LEU A 91 17.77 28.02 0.41
N GLY A 92 18.60 27.54 -0.49
CA GLY A 92 20.01 27.27 -0.23
C GLY A 92 20.95 27.94 -1.22
N ASN A 93 22.07 28.44 -0.71
CA ASN A 93 23.22 28.81 -1.50
C ASN A 93 24.44 28.01 -1.02
N PHE A 94 25.20 27.52 -1.97
CA PHE A 94 26.25 26.54 -1.76
C PHE A 94 27.54 27.02 -2.43
N SER A 95 28.66 26.85 -1.71
CA SER A 95 30.00 27.03 -2.24
C SER A 95 30.78 25.73 -2.15
N ILE A 96 31.28 25.24 -3.25
CA ILE A 96 32.07 24.03 -3.34
C ILE A 96 33.53 24.44 -3.60
N GLY A 97 34.25 24.77 -2.50
CA GLY A 97 35.64 25.18 -2.56
C GLY A 97 35.91 26.53 -3.26
N ASP A 98 34.91 27.41 -3.29
CA ASP A 98 35.07 28.76 -3.88
C ASP A 98 35.12 29.82 -2.77
N TYR A 99 34.00 30.35 -2.30
CA TYR A 99 33.97 31.29 -1.17
C TYR A 99 33.68 30.55 0.16
N PHE A 100 33.96 31.27 1.27
CA PHE A 100 33.77 30.71 2.61
C PHE A 100 33.04 31.67 3.54
N LYS A 101 33.36 31.71 4.83
CA LYS A 101 32.65 32.43 5.90
C LYS A 101 32.38 33.91 5.56
N ASP A 102 33.43 34.62 5.10
CA ASP A 102 33.35 36.05 4.90
C ASP A 102 32.26 36.44 3.92
N GLU A 103 32.29 35.84 2.73
CA GLU A 103 31.28 36.14 1.70
C GLU A 103 29.92 35.52 2.03
N ALA A 104 29.86 34.31 2.60
CA ALA A 104 28.61 33.68 2.95
C ALA A 104 27.78 34.52 3.94
N ILE A 105 28.42 35.03 4.98
CA ILE A 105 27.80 35.88 6.00
C ILE A 105 27.36 37.21 5.35
N GLN A 106 28.24 37.84 4.53
CA GLN A 106 27.91 39.10 3.86
C GLN A 106 26.74 38.93 2.88
N PHE A 107 26.69 37.83 2.14
CA PHE A 107 25.58 37.57 1.23
C PHE A 107 24.27 37.40 1.98
N ALA A 108 24.27 36.67 3.09
CA ALA A 108 23.06 36.48 3.90
C ALA A 108 22.57 37.82 4.47
N TRP A 109 23.49 38.59 5.03
CA TRP A 109 23.18 39.91 5.61
C TRP A 109 22.69 40.92 4.56
N GLU A 110 23.34 41.00 3.40
CA GLU A 110 22.95 41.91 2.31
C GLU A 110 21.57 41.52 1.76
N PHE A 111 21.29 40.22 1.55
CA PHE A 111 19.98 39.77 1.10
C PHE A 111 18.86 40.22 2.05
N LEU A 112 19.04 40.02 3.35
CA LEU A 112 18.02 40.33 4.34
C LEU A 112 17.85 41.85 4.56
N THR A 113 18.94 42.62 4.57
CA THR A 113 18.89 44.01 5.05
C THR A 113 18.86 45.06 3.94
N SER A 114 19.31 44.73 2.72
CA SER A 114 19.31 45.72 1.61
C SER A 114 17.90 46.07 1.15
N GLU A 115 17.66 47.38 0.95
CA GLU A 115 16.40 47.91 0.40
C GLU A 115 16.07 47.37 -1.01
N GLU A 116 17.08 46.98 -1.76
CA GLU A 116 16.91 46.39 -3.08
C GLU A 116 16.25 45.00 -2.97
N TRP A 117 16.62 44.22 -1.94
CA TRP A 117 16.14 42.86 -1.69
C TRP A 117 15.04 42.84 -0.64
N MET A 118 15.29 42.23 0.54
CA MET A 118 14.23 42.05 1.54
C MET A 118 13.93 43.33 2.35
N GLY A 119 14.92 44.20 2.60
CA GLY A 119 14.77 45.46 3.35
C GLY A 119 14.30 45.25 4.80
N ILE A 120 14.79 44.20 5.45
CA ILE A 120 14.50 43.94 6.87
C ILE A 120 15.30 44.90 7.72
N ASP A 121 14.66 45.47 8.76
CA ASP A 121 15.32 46.35 9.72
C ASP A 121 16.40 45.59 10.50
N LYS A 122 17.63 46.10 10.45
CA LYS A 122 18.80 45.51 11.08
C LYS A 122 18.65 45.35 12.59
N ASP A 123 17.94 46.25 13.24
CA ASP A 123 17.72 46.26 14.68
C ASP A 123 16.79 45.13 15.14
N ARG A 124 16.15 44.45 14.18
CA ARG A 124 15.30 43.30 14.45
C ARG A 124 16.01 41.95 14.17
N LEU A 125 17.27 41.99 13.75
CA LEU A 125 18.04 40.78 13.45
C LEU A 125 19.01 40.47 14.56
N TYR A 126 18.96 39.22 15.03
CA TYR A 126 19.87 38.64 16.00
C TYR A 126 20.62 37.49 15.32
N VAL A 127 21.84 37.21 15.75
CA VAL A 127 22.65 36.11 15.20
C VAL A 127 23.23 35.23 16.29
N SER A 128 23.36 33.98 16.05
CA SER A 128 24.14 33.09 16.89
C SER A 128 25.40 32.61 16.15
N VAL A 129 26.48 32.34 16.88
CA VAL A 129 27.74 31.85 16.35
C VAL A 129 28.30 30.77 17.27
N TYR A 130 29.02 29.81 16.71
CA TYR A 130 29.74 28.82 17.48
C TYR A 130 30.74 29.50 18.42
N THR A 131 30.80 29.08 19.68
CA THR A 131 31.61 29.71 20.74
C THR A 131 33.07 29.99 20.33
N ASP A 132 33.69 29.03 19.63
CA ASP A 132 35.10 29.12 19.23
C ASP A 132 35.29 29.70 17.81
N ASP A 133 34.22 30.14 17.12
CA ASP A 133 34.31 30.70 15.77
C ASP A 133 34.56 32.22 15.82
N ALA A 134 35.78 32.60 16.17
CA ALA A 134 36.22 34.00 16.23
C ALA A 134 36.07 34.71 14.86
N ARG A 135 36.24 34.00 13.73
CA ARG A 135 36.13 34.65 12.42
C ARG A 135 34.70 34.99 12.04
N ALA A 136 33.76 34.12 12.29
CA ALA A 136 32.32 34.43 12.07
C ALA A 136 31.92 35.63 12.93
N TYR A 137 32.27 35.65 14.21
CA TYR A 137 32.00 36.77 15.10
C TYR A 137 32.59 38.11 14.59
N GLU A 138 33.85 38.09 14.12
CA GLU A 138 34.50 39.26 13.54
C GLU A 138 33.77 39.76 12.30
N VAL A 139 33.37 38.87 11.39
CA VAL A 139 32.63 39.22 10.16
C VAL A 139 31.30 39.89 10.52
N TRP A 140 30.55 39.32 11.43
CA TRP A 140 29.30 39.88 11.89
C TRP A 140 29.45 41.29 12.48
N THR A 141 30.43 41.47 13.36
CA THR A 141 30.57 42.73 14.10
C THR A 141 31.24 43.83 13.27
N THR A 142 32.33 43.49 12.55
CA THR A 142 33.17 44.49 11.88
C THR A 142 32.80 44.74 10.43
N ILE A 143 32.33 43.71 9.71
CA ILE A 143 31.99 43.82 8.29
C ILE A 143 30.48 44.07 8.11
N CYS A 144 29.64 43.29 8.74
CA CYS A 144 28.19 43.45 8.64
C CYS A 144 27.68 44.54 9.57
N GLY A 145 28.43 44.88 10.63
CA GLY A 145 28.08 45.95 11.57
C GLY A 145 26.90 45.55 12.49
N VAL A 146 26.78 44.30 12.81
CA VAL A 146 25.82 43.80 13.82
C VAL A 146 26.28 44.24 15.21
N ASP A 147 25.35 44.79 16.01
CA ASP A 147 25.64 45.16 17.39
C ASP A 147 26.05 43.91 18.17
N PRO A 148 27.16 43.92 18.89
CA PRO A 148 27.57 42.80 19.75
C PRO A 148 26.50 42.36 20.74
N SER A 149 25.57 43.21 21.16
CA SER A 149 24.42 42.88 22.01
C SER A 149 23.36 42.04 21.32
N HIS A 150 23.39 41.89 19.99
CA HIS A 150 22.52 41.04 19.20
C HIS A 150 23.18 39.70 18.83
N ILE A 151 24.35 39.35 19.40
CA ILE A 151 25.09 38.14 19.06
C ILE A 151 25.16 37.17 20.24
N LEU A 152 24.63 36.00 20.06
CA LEU A 152 24.75 34.87 20.98
C LEU A 152 25.96 34.01 20.59
N LYS A 153 26.77 33.60 21.56
CA LYS A 153 27.80 32.56 21.39
C LYS A 153 27.32 31.29 22.06
N THR A 154 27.22 30.22 21.30
CA THR A 154 26.74 28.93 21.82
C THR A 154 27.48 27.74 21.20
N ASP A 155 27.63 26.68 21.95
CA ASP A 155 28.23 25.41 21.49
C ASP A 155 27.25 24.60 20.60
N ASP A 156 25.98 24.99 20.54
CA ASP A 156 24.96 24.35 19.73
C ASP A 156 25.11 24.70 18.24
N ASN A 157 25.80 25.83 17.92
CA ASN A 157 26.09 26.21 16.54
C ASN A 157 27.24 25.40 15.92
N PHE A 158 27.09 24.07 15.93
CA PHE A 158 28.00 23.15 15.25
C PHE A 158 27.17 22.05 14.55
N TRP A 159 27.08 22.13 13.23
CA TRP A 159 26.28 21.25 12.43
C TRP A 159 27.03 19.96 12.03
N GLU A 160 26.45 18.80 12.32
CA GLU A 160 26.96 17.49 11.93
C GLU A 160 25.82 16.49 11.72
N ILE A 161 25.91 15.63 10.69
CA ILE A 161 24.93 14.58 10.35
C ILE A 161 25.44 13.16 10.66
N GLY A 162 26.27 13.02 11.67
CA GLY A 162 26.99 11.79 11.91
C GLY A 162 28.36 11.83 11.25
N LYS A 163 28.78 10.77 10.54
CA LYS A 163 30.08 10.75 9.88
C LYS A 163 30.02 11.43 8.51
N GLY A 164 30.89 12.42 8.27
CA GLY A 164 30.99 13.14 7.01
C GLY A 164 31.19 14.66 7.15
N PRO A 165 31.00 15.43 6.08
CA PRO A 165 31.21 16.87 6.09
C PRO A 165 30.33 17.60 7.10
N GLY A 166 30.94 18.50 7.89
CA GLY A 166 30.24 19.34 8.85
C GLY A 166 31.15 20.46 9.38
N GLY A 167 30.70 21.19 10.39
CA GLY A 167 31.46 22.26 11.02
C GLY A 167 30.61 23.26 11.78
N PRO A 168 31.24 24.36 12.29
CA PRO A 168 30.50 25.43 12.93
C PRO A 168 29.49 26.04 11.97
N ASP A 169 28.46 26.64 12.54
CA ASP A 169 27.45 27.38 11.79
C ASP A 169 27.09 28.69 12.48
N SER A 170 26.32 29.48 11.81
CA SER A 170 25.78 30.72 12.31
C SER A 170 24.34 30.88 11.87
N GLU A 171 23.47 31.08 12.84
CA GLU A 171 22.03 31.23 12.58
C GLU A 171 21.61 32.69 12.68
N ILE A 172 20.63 33.08 11.86
CA ILE A 172 20.06 34.43 11.85
C ILE A 172 18.61 34.34 12.33
N PHE A 173 18.30 35.12 13.35
CA PHE A 173 16.99 35.17 13.99
C PHE A 173 16.34 36.54 13.75
N PHE A 174 15.01 36.51 13.66
CA PHE A 174 14.21 37.72 13.55
C PHE A 174 13.38 37.95 14.81
N ASP A 175 13.53 39.14 15.46
CA ASP A 175 12.68 39.58 16.59
C ASP A 175 11.33 40.04 16.05
N ARG A 176 10.28 39.27 16.33
CA ARG A 176 8.91 39.57 15.98
C ARG A 176 8.26 40.63 16.90
N GLY A 177 8.95 41.00 17.97
CA GLY A 177 8.54 42.03 18.93
C GLY A 177 7.71 41.50 20.11
N GLU A 178 7.39 42.44 21.02
CA GLU A 178 6.76 42.14 22.32
C GLU A 178 5.42 41.41 22.24
N LYS A 179 4.68 41.56 21.13
CA LYS A 179 3.44 40.80 20.88
C LYS A 179 3.57 39.31 21.06
N TYR A 180 4.76 38.78 20.79
CA TYR A 180 5.08 37.36 20.84
C TYR A 180 5.87 36.93 22.09
N ASP A 181 5.83 37.79 23.12
CA ASP A 181 6.48 37.56 24.41
C ASP A 181 5.44 37.85 25.55
N PRO A 182 4.49 36.96 25.76
CA PRO A 182 3.42 37.14 26.71
C PRO A 182 3.88 37.21 28.17
N GLU A 183 5.08 36.66 28.45
CA GLU A 183 5.68 36.65 29.80
C GLU A 183 6.60 37.86 30.05
N GLY A 184 6.90 38.64 29.00
CA GLY A 184 7.73 39.84 29.10
C GLY A 184 9.20 39.53 29.42
N LEU A 185 9.71 38.40 28.96
CA LEU A 185 11.09 37.95 29.24
C LEU A 185 12.13 38.70 28.42
N GLY A 186 11.70 39.34 27.33
CA GLY A 186 12.58 40.14 26.48
C GLY A 186 13.68 39.33 25.81
N GLU A 187 14.90 39.87 25.80
CA GLU A 187 16.06 39.24 25.17
C GLU A 187 16.52 37.93 25.86
N LYS A 188 16.06 37.65 27.07
CA LYS A 188 16.32 36.37 27.73
C LYS A 188 15.81 35.19 26.91
N LEU A 189 14.71 35.34 26.17
CA LEU A 189 14.18 34.32 25.27
C LEU A 189 15.21 33.87 24.23
N PHE A 190 16.07 34.82 23.79
CA PHE A 190 17.12 34.53 22.81
C PHE A 190 18.41 34.05 23.49
N PHE A 191 18.88 34.78 24.50
CA PHE A 191 20.17 34.51 25.09
C PHE A 191 20.22 33.27 26.00
N ASP A 192 19.07 32.87 26.58
CA ASP A 192 18.95 31.64 27.37
C ASP A 192 18.42 30.48 26.51
N GLU A 193 18.37 30.64 25.17
CA GLU A 193 17.95 29.62 24.18
C GLU A 193 16.58 28.99 24.49
N MET A 194 15.67 29.79 25.03
CA MET A 194 14.32 29.35 25.41
C MET A 194 13.47 29.13 24.15
N GLU A 195 12.68 28.05 24.12
CA GLU A 195 11.71 27.86 23.07
C GLU A 195 10.65 28.99 23.09
N ASN A 196 10.54 29.74 22.00
CA ASN A 196 9.66 30.90 21.91
C ASN A 196 9.21 31.19 20.49
N ASP A 197 8.18 32.04 20.34
CA ASP A 197 7.67 32.52 19.04
C ASP A 197 8.10 33.98 18.71
N ARG A 198 8.90 34.63 19.58
CA ARG A 198 9.42 35.99 19.38
C ARG A 198 10.67 35.99 18.52
N TYR A 199 11.69 35.23 18.90
CA TYR A 199 12.94 35.14 18.16
C TYR A 199 12.91 33.88 17.27
N VAL A 200 12.62 34.09 15.99
CA VAL A 200 12.44 33.00 15.03
C VAL A 200 13.68 32.89 14.15
N GLU A 201 14.35 31.73 14.20
CA GLU A 201 15.39 31.38 13.26
C GLU A 201 14.86 31.40 11.82
N VAL A 202 15.50 32.19 10.95
CA VAL A 202 15.14 32.30 9.54
C VAL A 202 16.15 31.67 8.60
N TRP A 203 17.43 31.67 8.98
CA TRP A 203 18.50 31.19 8.11
C TRP A 203 19.63 30.58 8.91
N ASN A 204 20.09 29.40 8.52
CA ASN A 204 21.30 28.77 9.04
C ASN A 204 22.39 28.80 7.95
N VAL A 205 23.60 29.24 8.29
CA VAL A 205 24.78 29.33 7.42
C VAL A 205 25.85 28.39 7.97
N VAL A 206 25.99 27.21 7.36
CA VAL A 206 26.91 26.16 7.81
C VAL A 206 28.26 26.29 7.09
N PHE A 207 29.31 26.27 7.86
CA PHE A 207 30.72 26.30 7.41
C PHE A 207 31.32 24.90 7.42
N SER A 208 31.02 24.13 6.38
CA SER A 208 31.44 22.73 6.25
C SER A 208 32.96 22.68 6.01
N GLN A 209 33.70 22.47 7.08
CA GLN A 209 35.17 22.50 7.08
C GLN A 209 35.83 21.27 7.69
N TYR A 210 35.08 20.40 8.35
CA TYR A 210 35.58 19.19 8.99
C TYR A 210 34.96 17.92 8.45
N ASP A 211 35.72 16.84 8.45
CA ASP A 211 35.24 15.47 8.33
C ASP A 211 34.86 14.98 9.74
N CYS A 212 33.58 15.18 10.07
CA CYS A 212 33.03 14.90 11.38
C CYS A 212 32.94 13.39 11.63
N ASP A 213 33.24 12.96 12.84
CA ASP A 213 33.07 11.58 13.31
C ASP A 213 32.59 11.60 14.77
N PRO A 214 31.30 11.40 15.06
CA PRO A 214 30.74 11.45 16.42
C PRO A 214 31.37 10.46 17.42
N SER A 215 32.23 9.54 16.96
CA SER A 215 32.93 8.61 17.82
C SER A 215 34.18 9.21 18.49
N ILE A 216 34.58 10.44 18.08
CA ILE A 216 35.73 11.16 18.64
C ILE A 216 35.33 12.59 19.05
N ASP A 217 36.14 13.28 19.84
CA ASP A 217 35.91 14.66 20.26
C ASP A 217 35.97 15.62 19.04
N ARG A 218 35.09 16.63 18.98
CA ARG A 218 35.05 17.67 17.91
C ARG A 218 36.41 18.33 17.65
N LYS A 219 37.21 18.56 18.68
CA LYS A 219 38.56 19.13 18.57
C LYS A 219 39.56 18.26 17.79
N ASP A 220 39.27 16.96 17.66
CA ASP A 220 40.10 15.99 16.96
C ASP A 220 39.62 15.73 15.53
N TYR A 221 38.58 16.44 15.09
CA TYR A 221 38.08 16.35 13.69
C TYR A 221 39.13 16.85 12.72
N LYS A 222 39.28 16.16 11.60
CA LYS A 222 40.20 16.54 10.53
C LYS A 222 39.54 17.60 9.64
N GLU A 223 40.32 18.62 9.24
CA GLU A 223 39.85 19.55 8.23
C GLU A 223 39.65 18.82 6.89
N LEU A 224 38.57 19.20 6.20
CA LEU A 224 38.30 18.77 4.84
C LEU A 224 39.36 19.33 3.88
N PRO A 225 39.75 18.61 2.83
CA PRO A 225 40.66 19.12 1.80
C PRO A 225 40.11 20.39 1.14
N GLN A 226 38.82 20.57 1.14
CA GLN A 226 38.07 21.66 0.54
C GLN A 226 37.04 22.17 1.54
N LYS A 227 37.01 23.46 1.76
CA LYS A 227 36.03 24.13 2.62
C LYS A 227 34.81 24.52 1.79
N ASN A 228 33.62 24.20 2.30
CA ASN A 228 32.37 24.40 1.58
C ASN A 228 31.41 25.24 2.43
N ILE A 229 30.45 25.86 1.75
CA ILE A 229 29.31 26.53 2.37
C ILE A 229 28.06 25.74 2.03
N ASP A 230 27.29 25.45 3.07
CA ASP A 230 25.92 24.95 3.00
C ASP A 230 25.01 25.94 3.75
N THR A 231 23.93 26.39 3.13
CA THR A 231 22.97 27.23 3.82
C THR A 231 21.54 26.73 3.66
N GLY A 232 20.74 26.98 4.68
CA GLY A 232 19.33 26.63 4.67
C GLY A 232 18.45 27.72 5.25
N MET A 233 17.65 28.39 4.40
CA MET A 233 16.64 29.36 4.80
C MET A 233 15.25 28.76 4.54
N GLY A 234 14.42 28.67 5.60
CA GLY A 234 13.04 28.19 5.47
C GLY A 234 12.16 29.21 4.76
N LEU A 235 11.69 28.88 3.54
CA LEU A 235 10.80 29.79 2.81
C LEU A 235 9.56 30.13 3.60
N GLU A 236 8.87 29.14 4.17
CA GLU A 236 7.62 29.30 4.92
C GLU A 236 7.80 30.22 6.15
N ARG A 237 8.96 30.11 6.84
CA ARG A 237 9.29 30.98 7.96
C ARG A 237 9.48 32.45 7.51
N LEU A 238 10.28 32.64 6.45
CA LEU A 238 10.53 33.98 5.93
C LEU A 238 9.26 34.64 5.40
N VAL A 239 8.39 33.87 4.70
CA VAL A 239 7.10 34.36 4.21
C VAL A 239 6.20 34.80 5.37
N ALA A 240 6.14 34.02 6.47
CA ALA A 240 5.34 34.35 7.64
C ALA A 240 5.79 35.67 8.28
N LEU A 241 7.10 35.91 8.35
CA LEU A 241 7.66 37.16 8.90
C LEU A 241 7.37 38.35 7.98
N VAL A 242 7.51 38.19 6.68
CA VAL A 242 7.27 39.27 5.69
C VAL A 242 5.80 39.65 5.62
N GLN A 243 4.89 38.68 5.74
CA GLN A 243 3.46 38.87 5.69
C GLN A 243 2.84 39.18 7.07
N ASP A 244 3.67 39.29 8.14
CA ASP A 244 3.23 39.45 9.54
C ASP A 244 2.18 38.44 9.98
N GLY A 245 2.33 37.19 9.47
CA GLY A 245 1.47 36.07 9.82
C GLY A 245 1.65 35.65 11.29
N GLU A 246 0.58 35.35 12.00
CA GLU A 246 0.67 34.83 13.38
C GLU A 246 1.49 33.54 13.42
N THR A 247 1.28 32.69 12.42
CA THR A 247 2.03 31.45 12.18
C THR A 247 2.36 31.30 10.69
N ASN A 248 3.21 30.35 10.34
CA ASN A 248 3.49 30.01 8.93
C ASN A 248 2.20 29.66 8.16
N PHE A 249 1.19 29.15 8.85
CA PHE A 249 -0.09 28.76 8.24
C PHE A 249 -0.97 29.96 7.87
N ASP A 250 -0.68 31.14 8.39
CA ASP A 250 -1.44 32.37 8.14
C ASP A 250 -0.87 33.18 6.96
N THR A 251 -0.26 32.49 5.98
CA THR A 251 0.40 33.03 4.79
C THR A 251 -0.30 32.63 3.51
N ASP A 252 0.10 33.26 2.41
CA ASP A 252 -0.38 32.93 1.05
C ASP A 252 -0.03 31.51 0.61
N LEU A 253 0.94 30.85 1.26
CA LEU A 253 1.32 29.46 0.98
C LEU A 253 0.35 28.43 1.58
N PHE A 254 -0.45 28.79 2.59
CA PHE A 254 -1.34 27.86 3.30
C PHE A 254 -2.80 28.32 3.34
N LEU A 255 -3.06 29.63 3.47
CA LEU A 255 -4.42 30.14 3.59
C LEU A 255 -5.36 29.69 2.47
N PRO A 256 -4.97 29.63 1.19
CA PRO A 256 -5.84 29.14 0.13
C PRO A 256 -6.32 27.69 0.38
N ILE A 257 -5.43 26.83 0.88
CA ILE A 257 -5.75 25.43 1.20
C ILE A 257 -6.67 25.36 2.43
N ILE A 258 -6.38 26.18 3.47
CA ILE A 258 -7.20 26.28 4.68
C ILE A 258 -8.62 26.75 4.30
N ARG A 259 -8.76 27.79 3.46
CA ARG A 259 -10.06 28.31 3.02
C ARG A 259 -10.83 27.32 2.15
N ALA A 260 -10.14 26.60 1.29
CA ALA A 260 -10.76 25.51 0.51
C ALA A 260 -11.27 24.37 1.42
N THR A 261 -10.53 24.05 2.49
CA THR A 261 -10.97 23.09 3.50
C THR A 261 -12.16 23.60 4.30
N GLU A 262 -12.12 24.86 4.73
CA GLU A 262 -13.18 25.53 5.50
C GLU A 262 -14.51 25.57 4.73
N ALA A 263 -14.46 25.78 3.42
CA ALA A 263 -15.64 25.75 2.55
C ALA A 263 -16.37 24.39 2.53
N MET A 264 -15.68 23.30 2.90
CA MET A 264 -16.26 21.96 2.99
C MET A 264 -16.60 21.53 4.41
N ALA A 265 -16.02 22.16 5.42
CA ALA A 265 -16.11 21.78 6.83
C ALA A 265 -17.37 22.34 7.52
N LYS A 266 -17.72 21.74 8.67
CA LYS A 266 -18.84 22.20 9.53
C LYS A 266 -18.41 23.24 10.55
N HIS A 267 -17.14 23.39 10.83
CA HIS A 267 -16.57 24.27 11.83
C HIS A 267 -15.63 25.29 11.17
N PRO A 268 -15.61 26.59 11.59
CA PRO A 268 -14.75 27.61 11.01
C PRO A 268 -13.28 27.43 11.45
N TYR A 269 -12.35 28.10 10.74
CA TYR A 269 -10.92 28.16 11.10
C TYR A 269 -10.70 29.09 12.33
N GLU A 270 -11.24 28.66 13.49
CA GLU A 270 -11.18 29.42 14.74
C GLU A 270 -10.97 28.47 15.95
N GLY A 271 -10.43 29.02 17.04
CA GLY A 271 -10.33 28.35 18.34
C GLY A 271 -9.61 26.99 18.23
N GLU A 272 -10.18 25.98 18.85
CA GLU A 272 -9.64 24.60 18.89
C GLU A 272 -9.58 23.91 17.53
N TYR A 273 -10.33 24.39 16.54
CA TYR A 273 -10.34 23.81 15.20
C TYR A 273 -9.15 24.25 14.34
N LYS A 274 -8.45 25.36 14.70
CA LYS A 274 -7.30 25.88 13.93
C LYS A 274 -6.25 24.78 13.66
N MET A 275 -5.93 23.99 14.68
CA MET A 275 -4.95 22.91 14.55
C MET A 275 -5.32 21.90 13.46
N ALA A 276 -6.58 21.48 13.39
CA ALA A 276 -7.03 20.52 12.40
C ALA A 276 -6.84 21.04 10.96
N TYR A 277 -7.14 22.30 10.71
CA TYR A 277 -6.93 22.92 9.41
C TYR A 277 -5.46 23.03 9.02
N ARG A 278 -4.59 23.39 9.98
CA ARG A 278 -3.15 23.49 9.77
C ARG A 278 -2.54 22.16 9.42
N VAL A 279 -2.92 21.10 10.14
CA VAL A 279 -2.49 19.72 9.85
C VAL A 279 -2.94 19.30 8.43
N ILE A 280 -4.19 19.54 8.07
CA ILE A 280 -4.70 19.19 6.74
C ILE A 280 -3.94 19.94 5.64
N ALA A 281 -3.73 21.25 5.81
CA ALA A 281 -3.04 22.08 4.82
C ALA A 281 -1.57 21.66 4.62
N ASP A 282 -0.85 21.36 5.69
CA ASP A 282 0.52 20.85 5.63
C ASP A 282 0.57 19.46 4.95
N HIS A 283 -0.27 18.55 5.41
CA HIS A 283 -0.20 17.16 4.99
C HIS A 283 -0.66 16.95 3.54
N VAL A 284 -1.64 17.72 3.06
CA VAL A 284 -2.03 17.64 1.65
C VAL A 284 -0.96 18.18 0.72
N ARG A 285 -0.20 19.22 1.13
CA ARG A 285 0.99 19.68 0.39
C ARG A 285 2.02 18.55 0.32
N THR A 286 2.36 17.96 1.46
CA THR A 286 3.33 16.83 1.55
C THR A 286 2.95 15.69 0.62
N VAL A 287 1.72 15.21 0.71
CA VAL A 287 1.25 14.06 -0.07
C VAL A 287 1.21 14.40 -1.56
N THR A 288 0.74 15.59 -1.94
CA THR A 288 0.66 16.00 -3.34
C THR A 288 2.05 16.07 -3.98
N PHE A 289 3.02 16.68 -3.33
CA PHE A 289 4.39 16.77 -3.84
C PHE A 289 5.08 15.40 -3.89
N ALA A 290 4.97 14.60 -2.84
CA ALA A 290 5.59 13.29 -2.79
C ALA A 290 5.07 12.34 -3.88
N LEU A 291 3.75 12.32 -4.12
CA LEU A 291 3.14 11.51 -5.19
C LEU A 291 3.55 12.04 -6.58
N SER A 292 3.62 13.37 -6.77
CA SER A 292 4.04 13.97 -8.03
C SER A 292 5.52 13.69 -8.34
N ASP A 293 6.35 13.51 -7.32
CA ASP A 293 7.75 13.11 -7.44
C ASP A 293 7.93 11.59 -7.63
N GLY A 294 6.84 10.82 -7.72
CA GLY A 294 6.85 9.38 -8.02
C GLY A 294 6.77 8.45 -6.79
N ALA A 295 6.54 8.98 -5.58
CA ALA A 295 6.29 8.13 -4.43
C ALA A 295 4.93 7.43 -4.54
N ASN A 296 4.79 6.30 -3.85
CA ASN A 296 3.53 5.56 -3.76
C ASN A 296 3.25 5.19 -2.30
N PHE A 297 1.97 4.99 -1.95
CA PHE A 297 1.60 4.45 -0.66
C PHE A 297 2.05 3.00 -0.54
N SER A 298 2.60 2.61 0.61
CA SER A 298 2.99 1.23 0.90
C SER A 298 2.93 0.93 2.41
N ASN A 299 3.21 -0.32 2.79
CA ASN A 299 3.22 -0.75 4.20
C ASN A 299 4.62 -0.67 4.85
N SER A 300 5.62 -0.18 4.13
CA SER A 300 7.00 -0.05 4.62
C SER A 300 7.72 1.13 3.99
N GLY A 301 8.86 1.52 4.55
CA GLY A 301 9.71 2.57 4.02
C GLY A 301 8.99 3.91 3.82
N ARG A 302 9.36 4.62 2.74
CA ARG A 302 8.84 5.96 2.45
C ARG A 302 7.32 5.99 2.21
N GLY A 303 6.77 4.95 1.58
CA GLY A 303 5.33 4.88 1.32
C GLY A 303 4.50 4.69 2.59
N TYR A 304 5.04 4.02 3.62
CA TYR A 304 4.41 3.97 4.94
C TYR A 304 4.36 5.35 5.60
N VAL A 305 5.48 6.10 5.54
CA VAL A 305 5.52 7.47 6.07
C VAL A 305 4.47 8.35 5.39
N LEU A 306 4.38 8.28 4.05
CA LEU A 306 3.40 9.04 3.28
C LEU A 306 1.96 8.66 3.64
N ARG A 307 1.69 7.37 3.83
CA ARG A 307 0.39 6.85 4.30
C ARG A 307 0.04 7.35 5.70
N ARG A 308 1.00 7.41 6.61
CA ARG A 308 0.84 7.98 7.96
C ARG A 308 0.43 9.45 7.90
N VAL A 309 1.10 10.26 7.07
CA VAL A 309 0.78 11.68 6.85
C VAL A 309 -0.66 11.84 6.35
N LEU A 310 -1.05 11.11 5.31
CA LEU A 310 -2.41 11.14 4.77
C LEU A 310 -3.45 10.76 5.82
N ARG A 311 -3.25 9.64 6.53
CA ARG A 311 -4.20 9.13 7.52
C ARG A 311 -4.36 10.08 8.69
N ARG A 312 -3.30 10.77 9.09
CA ARG A 312 -3.36 11.84 10.10
C ARG A 312 -4.26 12.98 9.63
N ALA A 313 -4.11 13.46 8.40
CA ALA A 313 -4.98 14.50 7.83
C ALA A 313 -6.46 14.05 7.76
N VAL A 314 -6.74 12.80 7.38
CA VAL A 314 -8.11 12.24 7.35
C VAL A 314 -8.75 12.25 8.74
N ARG A 315 -8.00 11.87 9.78
CA ARG A 315 -8.48 11.93 11.17
C ARG A 315 -8.84 13.36 11.58
N TYR A 316 -7.99 14.33 11.27
CA TYR A 316 -8.29 15.73 11.58
C TYR A 316 -9.48 16.26 10.77
N GLY A 317 -9.71 15.76 9.57
CA GLY A 317 -10.92 16.04 8.81
C GLY A 317 -12.20 15.62 9.53
N LEU A 318 -12.20 14.49 10.24
CA LEU A 318 -13.36 14.08 11.07
C LEU A 318 -13.63 15.07 12.21
N LYS A 319 -12.59 15.63 12.85
CA LYS A 319 -12.76 16.68 13.88
C LYS A 319 -13.46 17.94 13.33
N LEU A 320 -13.30 18.20 12.01
CA LEU A 320 -13.96 19.29 11.30
C LEU A 320 -15.35 18.92 10.75
N GLY A 321 -15.81 17.69 10.98
CA GLY A 321 -17.08 17.17 10.47
C GLY A 321 -17.08 16.80 8.99
N LEU A 322 -15.90 16.49 8.42
CA LEU A 322 -15.73 16.01 7.04
C LEU A 322 -15.86 14.47 6.99
N ASP A 323 -17.10 14.00 6.93
CA ASP A 323 -17.42 12.58 6.95
C ASP A 323 -17.12 11.87 5.61
N GLU A 324 -17.17 12.60 4.50
CA GLU A 324 -16.90 12.09 3.15
C GLU A 324 -15.43 12.33 2.76
N PRO A 325 -14.86 11.57 1.79
CA PRO A 325 -13.52 11.84 1.25
C PRO A 325 -13.39 13.29 0.76
N PHE A 326 -12.35 13.98 1.16
CA PHE A 326 -12.18 15.40 0.90
C PHE A 326 -10.76 15.82 0.50
N LEU A 327 -9.72 15.11 0.98
CA LEU A 327 -8.32 15.49 0.72
C LEU A 327 -8.00 15.56 -0.78
N TYR A 328 -8.53 14.63 -1.56
CA TYR A 328 -8.32 14.61 -3.01
C TYR A 328 -8.82 15.89 -3.70
N LYS A 329 -9.82 16.59 -3.12
CA LYS A 329 -10.36 17.84 -3.64
C LYS A 329 -9.41 19.02 -3.43
N LEU A 330 -8.46 18.91 -2.51
CA LEU A 330 -7.46 19.93 -2.21
C LEU A 330 -6.23 19.83 -3.11
N VAL A 331 -6.02 18.70 -3.81
CA VAL A 331 -4.88 18.51 -4.73
C VAL A 331 -4.80 19.60 -5.80
N PRO A 332 -5.89 19.96 -6.51
CA PRO A 332 -5.84 21.05 -7.47
C PRO A 332 -5.47 22.39 -6.82
N VAL A 333 -5.93 22.64 -5.60
CA VAL A 333 -5.62 23.89 -4.87
C VAL A 333 -4.11 23.99 -4.61
N VAL A 334 -3.48 22.88 -4.21
CA VAL A 334 -2.01 22.84 -4.02
C VAL A 334 -1.29 23.04 -5.34
N ALA A 335 -1.73 22.36 -6.40
CA ALA A 335 -1.12 22.46 -7.72
C ALA A 335 -1.23 23.90 -8.28
N ASP A 336 -2.40 24.54 -8.17
CA ASP A 336 -2.63 25.92 -8.62
C ASP A 336 -1.78 26.91 -7.85
N LEU A 337 -1.64 26.73 -6.53
CA LEU A 337 -0.84 27.57 -5.67
C LEU A 337 0.65 27.55 -6.02
N MET A 338 1.15 26.39 -6.45
CA MET A 338 2.57 26.13 -6.64
C MET A 338 2.98 26.08 -8.11
N GLN A 339 2.07 26.26 -9.07
CA GLN A 339 2.31 26.05 -10.52
C GLN A 339 3.37 26.98 -11.12
N ASP A 340 3.54 28.17 -10.60
CA ASP A 340 4.50 29.15 -11.12
C ASP A 340 5.93 28.64 -11.02
N PHE A 341 6.22 27.84 -10.00
CA PHE A 341 7.55 27.28 -9.77
C PHE A 341 7.64 25.77 -10.02
N TYR A 342 6.53 25.06 -9.76
CA TYR A 342 6.42 23.60 -9.94
C TYR A 342 5.31 23.23 -10.93
N PRO A 343 5.41 23.61 -12.23
CA PRO A 343 4.33 23.41 -13.21
C PRO A 343 3.99 21.94 -13.44
N TYR A 344 4.91 21.02 -13.20
CA TYR A 344 4.69 19.57 -13.35
C TYR A 344 3.60 19.03 -12.41
N LEU A 345 3.28 19.74 -11.32
CA LEU A 345 2.19 19.32 -10.42
C LEU A 345 0.84 19.26 -11.14
N GLN A 346 0.61 20.15 -12.12
CA GLN A 346 -0.63 20.17 -12.90
C GLN A 346 -0.82 18.91 -13.75
N GLU A 347 0.26 18.34 -14.25
CA GLU A 347 0.25 17.11 -15.05
C GLU A 347 -0.19 15.90 -14.21
N HIS A 348 0.09 15.94 -12.89
CA HIS A 348 -0.18 14.85 -11.95
C HIS A 348 -1.49 15.01 -11.17
N VAL A 349 -2.24 16.11 -11.30
CA VAL A 349 -3.46 16.39 -10.50
C VAL A 349 -4.45 15.23 -10.54
N ALA A 350 -4.84 14.79 -11.74
CA ALA A 350 -5.85 13.75 -11.88
C ALA A 350 -5.42 12.40 -11.28
N PHE A 351 -4.15 12.05 -11.44
CA PHE A 351 -3.57 10.84 -10.89
C PHE A 351 -3.50 10.91 -9.36
N ASN A 352 -2.98 12.00 -8.80
CA ASN A 352 -2.87 12.20 -7.35
C ASN A 352 -4.24 12.23 -6.67
N GLN A 353 -5.24 12.89 -7.29
CA GLN A 353 -6.62 12.87 -6.80
C GLN A 353 -7.15 11.45 -6.68
N LYS A 354 -6.91 10.61 -7.66
CA LYS A 354 -7.37 9.22 -7.67
C LYS A 354 -6.72 8.40 -6.58
N LEU A 355 -5.37 8.47 -6.44
CA LEU A 355 -4.62 7.76 -5.41
C LEU A 355 -5.05 8.17 -3.99
N ILE A 356 -5.11 9.47 -3.73
CA ILE A 356 -5.49 10.01 -2.43
C ILE A 356 -6.93 9.59 -2.09
N LYS A 357 -7.85 9.68 -3.05
CA LYS A 357 -9.25 9.30 -2.84
C LYS A 357 -9.39 7.82 -2.45
N VAL A 358 -8.70 6.92 -3.15
CA VAL A 358 -8.75 5.46 -2.87
C VAL A 358 -8.17 5.15 -1.48
N GLU A 359 -7.01 5.73 -1.13
CA GLU A 359 -6.41 5.52 0.20
C GLU A 359 -7.29 6.10 1.32
N GLU A 360 -7.88 7.29 1.10
CA GLU A 360 -8.80 7.93 2.03
C GLU A 360 -10.08 7.10 2.23
N GLU A 361 -10.71 6.61 1.15
CA GLU A 361 -11.89 5.75 1.19
C GLU A 361 -11.60 4.42 1.91
N THR A 362 -10.43 3.84 1.65
CA THR A 362 -10.01 2.58 2.27
C THR A 362 -9.80 2.76 3.77
N PHE A 363 -9.14 3.83 4.19
CA PHE A 363 -8.94 4.12 5.60
C PHE A 363 -10.24 4.47 6.32
N LYS A 364 -11.12 5.27 5.70
CA LYS A 364 -12.42 5.64 6.29
C LYS A 364 -13.33 4.46 6.59
N LYS A 365 -13.24 3.36 5.84
CA LYS A 365 -14.02 2.12 6.11
C LYS A 365 -13.70 1.52 7.48
N THR A 366 -12.43 1.59 7.88
CA THR A 366 -11.95 1.00 9.15
C THR A 366 -11.81 2.04 10.26
N LEU A 367 -11.67 3.32 9.92
CA LEU A 367 -11.39 4.40 10.86
C LEU A 367 -12.44 4.52 11.97
N LYS A 368 -13.74 4.52 11.65
CA LYS A 368 -14.81 4.65 12.64
C LYS A 368 -14.83 3.48 13.62
N VAL A 369 -14.62 2.27 13.13
CA VAL A 369 -14.62 1.06 13.97
C VAL A 369 -13.34 1.00 14.81
N GLY A 370 -12.19 1.32 14.21
CA GLY A 370 -10.92 1.38 14.91
C GLY A 370 -10.87 2.48 15.97
N GLN A 371 -11.42 3.67 15.69
CA GLN A 371 -11.52 4.76 16.66
C GLN A 371 -12.42 4.34 17.85
N ALA A 372 -13.58 3.74 17.58
CA ALA A 372 -14.46 3.27 18.65
C ALA A 372 -13.80 2.19 19.52
N LEU A 373 -13.03 1.27 18.92
CA LEU A 373 -12.25 0.28 19.65
C LEU A 373 -11.17 0.95 20.51
N LEU A 374 -10.45 1.93 19.96
CA LEU A 374 -9.40 2.65 20.68
C LEU A 374 -9.99 3.43 21.86
N ASP A 375 -11.10 4.15 21.66
CA ASP A 375 -11.79 4.89 22.71
C ASP A 375 -12.29 3.96 23.84
N GLU A 376 -12.81 2.78 23.48
CA GLU A 376 -13.21 1.75 24.44
C GLU A 376 -12.00 1.25 25.25
N GLU A 377 -10.89 0.92 24.60
CA GLU A 377 -9.69 0.42 25.26
C GLU A 377 -8.99 1.51 26.10
N ILE A 378 -8.98 2.76 25.66
CA ILE A 378 -8.54 3.90 26.47
C ILE A 378 -9.36 4.01 27.76
N SER A 379 -10.69 3.90 27.64
CA SER A 379 -11.59 3.95 28.82
C SER A 379 -11.38 2.82 29.83
N LYS A 380 -10.86 1.67 29.38
CA LYS A 380 -10.55 0.49 30.19
C LYS A 380 -9.13 0.51 30.78
N ALA A 381 -8.25 1.35 30.27
CA ALA A 381 -6.83 1.40 30.65
C ALA A 381 -6.64 1.92 32.08
N LYS A 382 -6.86 1.05 33.08
CA LYS A 382 -6.74 1.39 34.51
C LYS A 382 -5.34 1.78 34.95
N ASP A 383 -4.31 1.30 34.25
CA ASP A 383 -2.88 1.52 34.56
C ASP A 383 -2.26 2.63 33.73
N GLY A 384 -3.08 3.43 33.01
CA GLY A 384 -2.61 4.51 32.17
C GLY A 384 -1.80 4.05 30.93
N LYS A 385 -1.98 2.79 30.49
CA LYS A 385 -1.24 2.21 29.37
C LYS A 385 -2.13 1.31 28.49
N LEU A 386 -1.94 1.37 27.17
CA LEU A 386 -2.50 0.39 26.23
C LEU A 386 -1.57 -0.80 26.06
N SER A 387 -2.13 -2.01 25.93
CA SER A 387 -1.35 -3.21 25.66
C SER A 387 -0.83 -3.24 24.20
N GLY A 388 0.34 -3.82 23.96
CA GLY A 388 0.90 -4.01 22.63
C GLY A 388 0.00 -4.82 21.69
N GLU A 389 -0.78 -5.78 22.20
CA GLU A 389 -1.75 -6.57 21.44
C GLU A 389 -2.87 -5.69 20.84
N VAL A 390 -3.43 -4.77 21.63
CA VAL A 390 -4.46 -3.82 21.18
C VAL A 390 -3.90 -2.91 20.11
N VAL A 391 -2.71 -2.35 20.35
CA VAL A 391 -2.02 -1.45 19.40
C VAL A 391 -1.71 -2.18 18.08
N PHE A 392 -1.24 -3.42 18.17
CA PHE A 392 -0.98 -4.26 17.00
C PHE A 392 -2.27 -4.59 16.23
N LYS A 393 -3.36 -4.90 16.91
CA LYS A 393 -4.67 -5.14 16.29
C LYS A 393 -5.20 -3.91 15.55
N LEU A 394 -5.03 -2.73 16.13
CA LEU A 394 -5.38 -1.45 15.48
C LEU A 394 -4.56 -1.25 14.20
N TYR A 395 -3.28 -1.58 14.24
CA TYR A 395 -2.39 -1.50 13.07
C TYR A 395 -2.75 -2.52 11.98
N ASP A 396 -2.81 -3.81 12.34
CA ASP A 396 -2.95 -4.92 11.40
C ASP A 396 -4.35 -5.01 10.79
N THR A 397 -5.40 -4.81 11.60
CA THR A 397 -6.78 -5.01 11.19
C THR A 397 -7.47 -3.72 10.74
N TYR A 398 -7.20 -2.61 11.42
CA TYR A 398 -7.88 -1.34 11.17
C TYR A 398 -7.02 -0.30 10.45
N GLY A 399 -5.75 -0.62 10.19
CA GLY A 399 -4.85 0.24 9.45
C GLY A 399 -4.46 1.53 10.19
N PHE A 400 -4.51 1.54 11.54
CA PHE A 400 -4.00 2.65 12.34
C PHE A 400 -2.46 2.55 12.42
N PRO A 401 -1.71 3.50 11.87
CA PRO A 401 -0.28 3.56 12.15
C PRO A 401 -0.02 3.60 13.67
N PHE A 402 1.08 2.99 14.10
CA PHE A 402 1.46 2.98 15.52
C PHE A 402 1.42 4.39 16.12
N GLU A 403 2.04 5.33 15.43
CA GLU A 403 2.18 6.71 15.87
C GLU A 403 0.83 7.46 15.95
N LEU A 404 -0.13 7.11 15.08
CA LEU A 404 -1.48 7.67 15.16
C LEU A 404 -2.23 7.14 16.39
N THR A 405 -2.06 5.86 16.71
CA THR A 405 -2.61 5.27 17.94
C THR A 405 -1.98 5.91 19.17
N GLN A 406 -0.67 6.12 19.14
CA GLN A 406 0.09 6.80 20.20
C GLN A 406 -0.41 8.23 20.42
N GLU A 407 -0.52 9.05 19.36
CA GLU A 407 -1.02 10.44 19.43
C GLU A 407 -2.42 10.52 20.06
N ILE A 408 -3.32 9.60 19.68
CA ILE A 408 -4.69 9.56 20.23
C ILE A 408 -4.70 9.15 21.71
N ALA A 409 -3.89 8.17 22.07
CA ALA A 409 -3.78 7.70 23.45
C ALA A 409 -3.19 8.79 24.36
N GLU A 410 -2.13 9.47 23.93
CA GLU A 410 -1.47 10.57 24.64
C GLU A 410 -2.40 11.76 24.84
N GLU A 411 -3.28 12.11 23.87
CA GLU A 411 -4.34 13.12 24.05
C GLU A 411 -5.23 12.82 25.26
N SER A 412 -5.34 11.53 25.63
CA SER A 412 -6.14 11.05 26.78
C SER A 412 -5.27 10.72 28.01
N GLY A 413 -3.97 11.05 28.00
CA GLY A 413 -3.04 10.76 29.10
C GLY A 413 -2.66 9.27 29.20
N ILE A 414 -2.83 8.48 28.16
CA ILE A 414 -2.53 7.05 28.11
C ILE A 414 -1.25 6.79 27.32
N SER A 415 -0.32 6.03 27.89
CA SER A 415 0.94 5.68 27.25
C SER A 415 0.83 4.44 26.34
N VAL A 416 1.69 4.38 25.33
CA VAL A 416 1.81 3.27 24.38
C VAL A 416 3.28 2.83 24.29
N SER A 417 3.55 1.52 24.31
CA SER A 417 4.92 0.99 24.23
C SER A 417 5.25 0.51 22.81
N ARG A 418 6.29 1.09 22.22
CA ARG A 418 6.85 0.67 20.94
C ARG A 418 7.39 -0.76 21.02
N ASP A 419 8.09 -1.11 22.08
CA ASP A 419 8.70 -2.44 22.24
C ASP A 419 7.66 -3.55 22.29
N GLU A 420 6.52 -3.31 22.97
CA GLU A 420 5.43 -4.28 23.01
C GLU A 420 4.75 -4.46 21.64
N PHE A 421 4.57 -3.37 20.91
CA PHE A 421 4.05 -3.42 19.53
C PHE A 421 5.00 -4.18 18.60
N ASP A 422 6.30 -3.90 18.66
CA ASP A 422 7.32 -4.56 17.84
C ASP A 422 7.43 -6.05 18.17
N ALA A 423 7.22 -6.45 19.42
CA ALA A 423 7.15 -7.86 19.83
C ALA A 423 5.99 -8.59 19.15
N GLU A 424 4.78 -7.99 19.09
CA GLU A 424 3.63 -8.57 18.40
C GLU A 424 3.84 -8.60 16.87
N MET A 425 4.42 -7.57 16.31
CA MET A 425 4.80 -7.50 14.90
C MET A 425 5.78 -8.63 14.52
N ASN A 426 6.76 -8.89 15.38
CA ASN A 426 7.73 -9.96 15.15
C ASN A 426 7.09 -11.35 15.23
N LYS A 427 6.15 -11.58 16.17
CA LYS A 427 5.37 -12.83 16.22
C LYS A 427 4.59 -13.08 14.91
N GLN A 428 4.04 -12.04 14.31
CA GLN A 428 3.37 -12.16 13.00
C GLN A 428 4.35 -12.50 11.88
N LYS A 429 5.50 -11.79 11.83
CA LYS A 429 6.57 -12.07 10.84
C LYS A 429 7.10 -13.49 10.96
N GLU A 430 7.25 -14.01 12.16
CA GLU A 430 7.65 -15.41 12.40
C GLU A 430 6.58 -16.41 11.95
N ARG A 431 5.29 -16.15 12.24
CA ARG A 431 4.19 -16.98 11.71
C ARG A 431 4.17 -16.99 10.19
N ALA A 432 4.38 -15.85 9.55
CA ALA A 432 4.46 -15.73 8.10
C ALA A 432 5.70 -16.43 7.52
N ARG A 433 6.85 -16.39 8.21
CA ARG A 433 8.07 -17.14 7.85
C ARG A 433 7.87 -18.65 8.01
N ASN A 434 7.26 -19.08 9.10
CA ASN A 434 7.00 -20.52 9.37
C ASN A 434 5.93 -21.11 8.42
N ALA A 435 5.07 -20.28 7.85
CA ALA A 435 4.11 -20.66 6.82
C ALA A 435 4.77 -20.73 5.40
N ARG A 436 5.89 -20.03 5.19
CA ARG A 436 6.76 -20.18 4.02
C ARG A 436 7.80 -21.25 4.36
N ASN A 437 7.72 -22.40 3.70
CA ASN A 437 8.54 -23.60 3.93
C ASN A 437 9.99 -23.35 4.41
N VAL A 438 10.39 -24.15 5.38
CA VAL A 438 11.66 -24.22 6.13
C VAL A 438 12.95 -24.37 5.27
N LYS A 439 12.88 -24.35 3.92
CA LYS A 439 14.00 -24.62 3.03
C LYS A 439 15.08 -23.51 2.96
N ASP A 440 14.72 -22.23 3.22
CA ASP A 440 15.66 -21.09 3.07
C ASP A 440 16.66 -20.91 4.21
N SER A 441 16.50 -21.64 5.32
CA SER A 441 17.34 -21.43 6.51
C SER A 441 18.57 -22.34 6.59
N PHE A 442 18.60 -23.43 5.85
CA PHE A 442 19.65 -24.45 6.00
C PHE A 442 20.99 -23.99 5.43
N ALA A 443 21.00 -23.41 4.24
CA ALA A 443 22.22 -22.93 3.57
C ALA A 443 22.85 -21.69 4.23
N SER A 444 22.06 -20.90 4.99
CA SER A 444 22.54 -19.70 5.66
C SER A 444 23.06 -19.91 7.10
N GLN A 445 22.89 -21.11 7.65
CA GLN A 445 23.29 -21.45 9.03
C GLN A 445 24.45 -22.46 9.11
N ASN A 446 24.91 -22.98 7.99
CA ASN A 446 25.97 -23.98 7.97
C ASN A 446 27.36 -23.32 7.84
N GLU A 447 28.16 -23.42 8.88
CA GLU A 447 29.49 -22.79 8.98
C GLU A 447 30.46 -23.36 7.93
N GLU A 448 30.43 -24.65 7.64
CA GLU A 448 31.31 -25.29 6.63
C GLU A 448 30.97 -24.78 5.22
N LEU A 449 29.70 -24.67 4.90
CA LEU A 449 29.23 -24.13 3.62
C LEU A 449 29.53 -22.65 3.47
N MET A 450 29.44 -21.86 4.57
CA MET A 450 29.77 -20.43 4.55
C MET A 450 31.26 -20.16 4.32
N ASN A 451 32.11 -21.06 4.74
CA ASN A 451 33.58 -20.96 4.59
C ASN A 451 34.11 -21.56 3.29
N PHE A 452 33.25 -22.24 2.52
CA PHE A 452 33.64 -22.82 1.24
C PHE A 452 33.77 -21.74 0.15
N ASN A 453 34.97 -21.62 -0.44
CA ASN A 453 35.31 -20.52 -1.36
C ASN A 453 35.79 -20.97 -2.75
N GLU A 454 35.86 -22.28 -3.04
CA GLU A 454 36.22 -22.74 -4.38
C GLU A 454 35.15 -22.24 -5.40
N PRO A 455 35.57 -21.72 -6.57
CA PRO A 455 34.64 -21.17 -7.55
C PRO A 455 33.79 -22.27 -8.21
N SER A 456 32.57 -21.93 -8.55
CA SER A 456 31.61 -22.74 -9.32
C SER A 456 31.11 -21.89 -10.49
N GLU A 457 31.41 -22.26 -11.72
CA GLU A 457 31.04 -21.53 -12.92
C GLU A 457 29.66 -21.95 -13.42
N PHE A 458 28.80 -20.95 -13.73
CA PHE A 458 27.48 -21.20 -14.32
C PHE A 458 27.51 -20.97 -15.84
N ILE A 459 27.36 -22.04 -16.60
CA ILE A 459 27.33 -22.01 -18.08
C ILE A 459 25.90 -22.18 -18.66
N GLY A 460 24.90 -22.33 -17.81
CA GLY A 460 23.52 -22.67 -18.15
C GLY A 460 22.71 -21.57 -18.85
N TYR A 461 23.31 -20.41 -19.16
CA TYR A 461 22.68 -19.47 -20.06
C TYR A 461 22.67 -19.97 -21.52
N ASP A 462 23.73 -20.63 -21.92
CA ASP A 462 23.96 -21.07 -23.31
C ASP A 462 23.93 -22.59 -23.46
N HIS A 463 24.11 -23.33 -22.36
CA HIS A 463 24.22 -24.77 -22.33
C HIS A 463 23.16 -25.42 -21.44
N LEU A 464 22.54 -26.50 -21.93
CA LEU A 464 21.59 -27.33 -21.18
C LEU A 464 22.21 -28.62 -20.64
N THR A 465 23.48 -28.86 -20.98
CA THR A 465 24.31 -29.96 -20.48
C THR A 465 25.65 -29.42 -20.01
N CYS A 466 26.28 -30.08 -19.07
CA CYS A 466 27.62 -29.77 -18.57
C CYS A 466 28.39 -31.02 -18.16
N ASP A 467 29.73 -30.92 -18.14
CA ASP A 467 30.60 -31.96 -17.60
C ASP A 467 31.37 -31.37 -16.42
N GLY A 468 30.76 -31.36 -15.24
CA GLY A 468 31.30 -30.74 -14.03
C GLY A 468 31.99 -31.75 -13.10
N LYS A 469 33.02 -31.28 -12.39
CA LYS A 469 33.73 -32.08 -11.38
C LYS A 469 33.21 -31.69 -9.98
N ILE A 470 32.94 -32.68 -9.14
CA ILE A 470 32.54 -32.48 -7.75
C ILE A 470 33.68 -31.84 -6.96
N ILE A 471 33.49 -30.60 -6.46
CA ILE A 471 34.46 -29.93 -5.61
C ILE A 471 34.08 -30.02 -4.13
N ALA A 472 32.79 -30.20 -3.80
CA ALA A 472 32.33 -30.44 -2.43
C ALA A 472 31.08 -31.31 -2.39
N LEU A 473 30.97 -32.11 -1.34
CA LEU A 473 29.79 -32.94 -1.00
C LEU A 473 29.39 -32.66 0.44
N PHE A 474 28.08 -32.59 0.68
CA PHE A 474 27.50 -32.39 2.00
C PHE A 474 26.39 -33.41 2.23
N ASN A 475 26.35 -34.04 3.37
CA ASN A 475 25.27 -34.95 3.74
C ASN A 475 23.96 -34.21 4.07
N ALA A 476 22.90 -34.93 4.39
CA ALA A 476 21.59 -34.34 4.72
C ALA A 476 21.62 -33.41 5.95
N GLU A 477 22.58 -33.58 6.86
CA GLU A 477 22.81 -32.71 8.01
C GLU A 477 23.66 -31.48 7.65
N GLY A 478 24.16 -31.38 6.41
CA GLY A 478 24.96 -30.27 5.92
C GLY A 478 26.44 -30.33 6.29
N LYS A 479 26.92 -31.45 6.76
CA LYS A 479 28.35 -31.65 7.02
C LYS A 479 29.08 -32.05 5.74
N MET A 480 30.27 -31.48 5.54
CA MET A 480 31.12 -31.83 4.42
C MET A 480 31.59 -33.29 4.56
N VAL A 481 31.51 -34.07 3.48
CA VAL A 481 31.87 -35.46 3.41
C VAL A 481 32.68 -35.74 2.15
N ASP A 482 33.45 -36.86 2.14
CA ASP A 482 34.23 -37.26 0.96
C ASP A 482 33.44 -38.18 0.01
N SER A 483 32.36 -38.79 0.49
CA SER A 483 31.47 -39.64 -0.30
C SER A 483 29.99 -39.50 0.14
N LEU A 484 29.06 -39.76 -0.80
CA LEU A 484 27.61 -39.68 -0.58
C LEU A 484 26.90 -40.87 -1.29
N GLU A 485 26.01 -41.58 -0.56
CA GLU A 485 25.31 -42.78 -1.06
C GLU A 485 23.79 -42.60 -1.20
N ASP A 486 23.21 -41.53 -0.61
CA ASP A 486 21.76 -41.27 -0.59
C ASP A 486 21.47 -39.79 -0.91
N GLU A 487 20.62 -39.11 -0.17
CA GLU A 487 20.30 -37.69 -0.35
C GLU A 487 21.37 -36.80 0.28
N GLY A 488 21.72 -35.71 -0.42
CA GLY A 488 22.63 -34.70 0.08
C GLY A 488 22.76 -33.50 -0.84
N MET A 489 23.86 -32.77 -0.71
CA MET A 489 24.13 -31.61 -1.54
C MET A 489 25.51 -31.68 -2.16
N ILE A 490 25.63 -31.21 -3.41
CA ILE A 490 26.91 -31.20 -4.12
C ILE A 490 27.19 -29.83 -4.74
N ILE A 491 28.45 -29.46 -4.83
CA ILE A 491 28.93 -28.28 -5.58
C ILE A 491 29.87 -28.79 -6.66
N LEU A 492 29.66 -28.36 -7.90
CA LEU A 492 30.51 -28.63 -9.06
C LEU A 492 31.33 -27.38 -9.40
N ASP A 493 32.51 -27.60 -10.01
CA ASP A 493 33.35 -26.54 -10.56
C ASP A 493 32.66 -25.82 -11.73
N GLU A 494 31.86 -26.54 -12.53
CA GLU A 494 31.05 -26.04 -13.63
C GLU A 494 29.64 -26.64 -13.59
N THR A 495 28.60 -25.83 -13.85
CA THR A 495 27.21 -26.32 -13.90
C THR A 495 26.36 -25.61 -14.92
N CYS A 496 25.46 -26.36 -15.57
CA CYS A 496 24.41 -25.81 -16.43
C CYS A 496 23.06 -25.57 -15.71
N PHE A 497 22.95 -25.96 -14.44
CA PHE A 497 21.71 -25.83 -13.64
C PHE A 497 21.55 -24.47 -13.05
N TYR A 498 20.44 -23.78 -13.37
CA TYR A 498 20.09 -22.46 -12.81
C TYR A 498 19.68 -22.60 -11.35
N ALA A 499 20.30 -21.81 -10.49
CA ALA A 499 19.88 -21.70 -9.08
C ALA A 499 18.73 -20.71 -8.92
N GLU A 500 17.76 -21.03 -8.06
CA GLU A 500 16.61 -20.16 -7.78
C GLU A 500 17.06 -18.73 -7.48
N SER A 501 16.62 -17.79 -8.31
CA SER A 501 17.00 -16.39 -8.22
C SER A 501 16.07 -15.50 -9.06
N GLY A 502 15.84 -14.25 -8.64
CA GLY A 502 15.12 -13.26 -9.45
C GLY A 502 13.69 -13.68 -9.82
N GLY A 503 13.05 -14.49 -8.98
CA GLY A 503 11.70 -15.00 -9.23
C GLY A 503 11.63 -16.18 -10.20
N GLN A 504 12.76 -16.66 -10.74
CA GLN A 504 12.82 -17.89 -11.52
C GLN A 504 13.17 -19.08 -10.62
N VAL A 505 12.40 -20.17 -10.71
CA VAL A 505 12.65 -21.42 -9.98
C VAL A 505 13.95 -22.09 -10.42
N ALA A 506 14.52 -22.91 -9.53
CA ALA A 506 15.68 -23.72 -9.83
C ALA A 506 15.39 -24.76 -10.91
N ASP A 507 16.42 -25.13 -11.63
CA ASP A 507 16.35 -26.27 -12.57
C ASP A 507 16.32 -27.60 -11.84
N LYS A 508 15.72 -28.57 -12.51
CA LYS A 508 15.76 -29.97 -12.21
C LYS A 508 16.39 -30.76 -13.37
N GLY A 509 16.84 -31.97 -13.12
CA GLY A 509 17.43 -32.82 -14.14
C GLY A 509 18.21 -33.96 -13.51
N THR A 510 19.26 -34.42 -14.19
CA THR A 510 20.02 -35.55 -13.75
C THR A 510 21.52 -35.33 -13.89
N PHE A 511 22.29 -35.98 -13.01
CA PHE A 511 23.72 -36.19 -13.19
C PHE A 511 23.98 -37.66 -13.40
N THR A 512 24.88 -37.98 -14.32
CA THR A 512 25.28 -39.36 -14.64
C THR A 512 26.79 -39.51 -14.71
N ALA A 513 27.28 -40.67 -14.30
CA ALA A 513 28.65 -41.16 -14.53
C ALA A 513 28.61 -42.70 -14.66
N ASP A 514 29.76 -43.32 -14.86
CA ASP A 514 29.84 -44.79 -15.01
C ASP A 514 29.30 -45.49 -13.74
N GLY A 515 28.14 -46.13 -13.86
CA GLY A 515 27.46 -46.81 -12.74
C GLY A 515 26.76 -45.89 -11.73
N VAL A 516 26.69 -44.59 -12.01
CA VAL A 516 26.08 -43.56 -11.12
C VAL A 516 24.96 -42.85 -11.83
N GLU A 517 23.80 -42.76 -11.15
CA GLU A 517 22.65 -41.97 -11.59
C GLU A 517 22.09 -41.14 -10.41
N VAL A 518 21.93 -39.85 -10.61
CA VAL A 518 21.57 -38.90 -9.59
C VAL A 518 20.47 -37.97 -10.10
N GLU A 519 19.44 -37.78 -9.31
CA GLU A 519 18.37 -36.79 -9.58
C GLU A 519 18.69 -35.46 -8.90
N VAL A 520 18.59 -34.34 -9.63
CA VAL A 520 18.70 -32.98 -9.11
C VAL A 520 17.30 -32.51 -8.71
N LEU A 521 17.09 -32.28 -7.42
CA LEU A 521 15.82 -31.92 -6.84
C LEU A 521 15.65 -30.40 -6.74
N ASP A 522 16.75 -29.67 -6.43
CA ASP A 522 16.76 -28.20 -6.23
C ASP A 522 18.19 -27.67 -6.42
N VAL A 523 18.32 -26.39 -6.78
CA VAL A 523 19.59 -25.70 -6.90
C VAL A 523 19.49 -24.31 -6.27
N GLN A 524 20.40 -24.04 -5.34
CA GLN A 524 20.44 -22.75 -4.62
C GLN A 524 21.81 -22.08 -4.79
N LYS A 525 21.87 -20.75 -4.54
CA LYS A 525 23.16 -20.05 -4.47
C LYS A 525 23.65 -19.94 -3.03
N THR A 526 24.92 -20.29 -2.81
CA THR A 526 25.58 -19.99 -1.54
C THR A 526 25.88 -18.50 -1.42
N ARG A 527 26.28 -18.06 -0.21
CA ARG A 527 26.72 -16.68 0.03
C ARG A 527 27.90 -16.28 -0.86
N ASN A 528 28.78 -17.22 -1.17
CA ASN A 528 29.97 -17.03 -2.00
C ASN A 528 29.70 -17.28 -3.50
N LYS A 529 28.41 -17.28 -3.91
CA LYS A 529 27.91 -17.40 -5.29
C LYS A 529 28.08 -18.77 -5.96
N GLN A 530 28.50 -19.83 -5.24
CA GLN A 530 28.51 -21.18 -5.81
C GLN A 530 27.09 -21.71 -6.00
N HIS A 531 26.92 -22.62 -6.97
CA HIS A 531 25.67 -23.36 -7.19
C HIS A 531 25.70 -24.65 -6.39
N ILE A 532 24.86 -24.78 -5.37
CA ILE A 532 24.70 -25.97 -4.55
C ILE A 532 23.47 -26.75 -5.02
N HIS A 533 23.67 -27.98 -5.43
CA HIS A 533 22.61 -28.86 -5.93
C HIS A 533 22.17 -29.81 -4.84
N THR A 534 20.88 -29.77 -4.48
CA THR A 534 20.28 -30.83 -3.66
C THR A 534 19.97 -32.00 -4.53
N VAL A 535 20.53 -33.15 -4.18
CA VAL A 535 20.52 -34.36 -5.04
C VAL A 535 20.02 -35.58 -4.29
N LYS A 536 19.46 -36.52 -5.06
CA LYS A 536 19.10 -37.84 -4.62
C LYS A 536 19.81 -38.88 -5.52
N ILE A 537 20.56 -39.80 -4.91
CA ILE A 537 21.30 -40.82 -5.62
C ILE A 537 20.37 -42.00 -5.86
N ASN A 538 20.11 -42.29 -7.12
CA ASN A 538 19.30 -43.46 -7.55
C ASN A 538 20.15 -44.72 -7.67
N SER A 539 21.44 -44.60 -8.06
CA SER A 539 22.40 -45.71 -8.11
C SER A 539 23.83 -45.18 -7.98
N GLY A 540 24.71 -46.00 -7.43
CA GLY A 540 26.13 -45.73 -7.26
C GLY A 540 26.47 -44.90 -6.01
N VAL A 541 27.70 -44.38 -5.95
CA VAL A 541 28.23 -43.54 -4.86
C VAL A 541 28.89 -42.32 -5.49
N LEU A 542 28.64 -41.14 -4.93
CA LEU A 542 29.36 -39.94 -5.32
C LEU A 542 30.60 -39.78 -4.46
N GLU A 543 31.72 -39.44 -5.08
CA GLU A 543 32.99 -39.16 -4.43
C GLU A 543 33.53 -37.78 -4.83
N LYS A 544 34.21 -37.10 -3.91
CA LYS A 544 34.88 -35.84 -4.21
C LYS A 544 35.89 -36.02 -5.35
N GLY A 545 35.81 -35.13 -6.34
CA GLY A 545 36.66 -35.20 -7.53
C GLY A 545 36.13 -36.01 -8.68
N MET A 546 34.99 -36.68 -8.53
CA MET A 546 34.30 -37.38 -9.60
C MET A 546 33.78 -36.40 -10.66
N SER A 547 33.86 -36.72 -11.92
CA SER A 547 33.25 -35.96 -13.01
C SER A 547 31.85 -36.52 -13.31
N LEU A 548 30.89 -35.62 -13.40
CA LEU A 548 29.49 -35.91 -13.69
C LEU A 548 29.06 -35.25 -14.98
N HIS A 549 28.35 -35.97 -15.82
CA HIS A 549 27.60 -35.42 -16.92
C HIS A 549 26.24 -34.97 -16.42
N GLY A 550 25.95 -33.63 -16.49
CA GLY A 550 24.71 -33.00 -16.07
C GLY A 550 23.81 -32.72 -17.27
N GLU A 551 22.53 -33.03 -17.13
CA GLU A 551 21.50 -32.76 -18.12
C GLU A 551 20.28 -32.14 -17.45
N VAL A 552 19.96 -30.87 -17.80
CA VAL A 552 18.80 -30.14 -17.31
C VAL A 552 17.53 -30.73 -17.93
N ASN A 553 16.41 -30.76 -17.16
CA ASN A 553 15.11 -31.07 -17.77
C ASN A 553 14.76 -29.96 -18.79
N VAL A 554 15.05 -30.24 -20.04
CA VAL A 554 14.94 -29.31 -21.16
C VAL A 554 13.51 -28.74 -21.29
N LYS A 555 12.50 -29.61 -21.11
CA LYS A 555 11.10 -29.23 -21.24
C LYS A 555 10.73 -28.18 -20.19
N ASP A 556 11.10 -28.39 -18.95
CA ASP A 556 10.79 -27.51 -17.84
C ASP A 556 11.59 -26.19 -17.94
N ARG A 557 12.88 -26.26 -18.29
CA ARG A 557 13.73 -25.08 -18.54
C ARG A 557 13.14 -24.18 -19.65
N LEU A 558 12.76 -24.74 -20.78
CA LEU A 558 12.21 -23.98 -21.90
C LEU A 558 10.85 -23.40 -21.59
N ALA A 559 10.03 -24.05 -20.75
CA ALA A 559 8.77 -23.51 -20.29
C ALA A 559 8.99 -22.35 -19.29
N THR A 560 9.88 -22.55 -18.31
CA THR A 560 10.26 -21.51 -17.34
C THR A 560 10.88 -20.29 -18.01
N THR A 561 11.78 -20.48 -18.97
CA THR A 561 12.41 -19.41 -19.76
C THR A 561 11.37 -18.59 -20.54
N ALA A 562 10.36 -19.25 -21.11
CA ALA A 562 9.26 -18.58 -21.81
C ALA A 562 8.39 -17.76 -20.83
N ASN A 563 8.05 -18.33 -19.68
CA ASN A 563 7.30 -17.64 -18.63
C ASN A 563 8.07 -16.41 -18.11
N HIS A 564 9.38 -16.56 -17.86
CA HIS A 564 10.20 -15.44 -17.40
C HIS A 564 10.32 -14.32 -18.44
N SER A 565 10.50 -14.68 -19.71
CA SER A 565 10.52 -13.67 -20.79
C SER A 565 9.17 -13.00 -20.98
N CYS A 566 8.06 -13.74 -20.83
CA CYS A 566 6.72 -13.18 -20.86
C CYS A 566 6.46 -12.20 -19.71
N THR A 567 7.07 -12.41 -18.55
CA THR A 567 6.96 -11.49 -17.40
C THR A 567 7.43 -10.08 -17.75
N HIS A 568 8.53 -9.93 -18.49
CA HIS A 568 9.03 -8.64 -18.99
C HIS A 568 8.04 -7.97 -19.97
N LEU A 569 7.49 -8.75 -20.90
CA LEU A 569 6.48 -8.23 -21.84
C LEU A 569 5.19 -7.83 -21.13
N LEU A 570 4.79 -8.60 -20.11
CA LEU A 570 3.62 -8.33 -19.28
C LEU A 570 3.79 -7.02 -18.50
N GLN A 571 4.95 -6.79 -17.89
CA GLN A 571 5.26 -5.53 -17.21
C GLN A 571 5.15 -4.35 -18.18
N SER A 572 5.77 -4.43 -19.34
CA SER A 572 5.70 -3.38 -20.36
C SER A 572 4.26 -3.09 -20.82
N ALA A 573 3.47 -4.15 -21.05
CA ALA A 573 2.07 -4.00 -21.44
C ALA A 573 1.22 -3.37 -20.32
N LEU A 574 1.45 -3.75 -19.05
CA LEU A 574 0.78 -3.16 -17.90
C LEU A 574 1.10 -1.67 -17.75
N VAL A 575 2.37 -1.27 -17.89
CA VAL A 575 2.77 0.15 -17.91
C VAL A 575 2.02 0.89 -19.01
N LYS A 576 1.97 0.34 -20.21
CA LYS A 576 1.31 0.96 -21.36
C LYS A 576 -0.20 1.14 -21.18
N VAL A 577 -0.88 0.21 -20.49
CA VAL A 577 -2.35 0.23 -20.31
C VAL A 577 -2.77 0.96 -19.04
N LEU A 578 -2.01 0.81 -17.95
CA LEU A 578 -2.38 1.31 -16.64
C LEU A 578 -1.61 2.59 -16.24
N GLY A 579 -0.45 2.84 -16.86
CA GLY A 579 0.38 4.02 -16.62
C GLY A 579 1.73 3.74 -15.96
N ASP A 580 2.60 4.75 -15.95
CA ASP A 580 4.01 4.67 -15.53
C ASP A 580 4.22 4.38 -14.04
N HIS A 581 3.17 4.43 -13.24
CA HIS A 581 3.22 4.08 -11.82
C HIS A 581 3.37 2.57 -11.57
N ILE A 582 3.22 1.75 -12.60
CA ILE A 582 3.30 0.28 -12.47
C ILE A 582 4.77 -0.12 -12.30
N HIS A 583 5.06 -0.74 -11.15
CA HIS A 583 6.37 -1.32 -10.85
C HIS A 583 6.20 -2.73 -10.30
N GLN A 584 7.17 -3.60 -10.58
CA GLN A 584 7.18 -4.95 -10.04
C GLN A 584 7.34 -4.93 -8.51
N ALA A 585 6.42 -5.59 -7.81
CA ALA A 585 6.51 -5.88 -6.37
C ALA A 585 7.08 -7.29 -6.12
N GLY A 586 6.93 -8.21 -7.08
CA GLY A 586 7.46 -9.56 -7.04
C GLY A 586 7.16 -10.33 -8.31
N SER A 587 7.89 -11.42 -8.53
CA SER A 587 7.63 -12.34 -9.63
C SER A 587 7.90 -13.79 -9.22
N TYR A 588 7.27 -14.72 -9.92
CA TYR A 588 7.53 -16.15 -9.78
C TYR A 588 7.28 -16.83 -11.12
N ASN A 589 8.31 -17.51 -11.64
CA ASN A 589 8.31 -18.15 -12.96
C ASN A 589 8.68 -19.61 -12.80
N CYS A 590 7.75 -20.49 -13.07
CA CYS A 590 7.91 -21.94 -13.06
C CYS A 590 7.47 -22.54 -14.42
N PRO A 591 7.63 -23.86 -14.66
CA PRO A 591 7.21 -24.45 -15.93
C PRO A 591 5.72 -24.32 -16.24
N GLU A 592 4.87 -24.30 -15.22
CA GLU A 592 3.41 -24.33 -15.34
C GLU A 592 2.80 -22.97 -15.57
N TYR A 593 3.36 -21.91 -14.94
CA TYR A 593 2.82 -20.55 -15.00
C TYR A 593 3.86 -19.48 -14.63
N LEU A 594 3.55 -18.25 -14.96
CA LEU A 594 4.17 -17.07 -14.39
C LEU A 594 3.21 -16.39 -13.43
N ARG A 595 3.76 -15.73 -12.41
CA ARG A 595 3.04 -14.87 -11.49
C ARG A 595 3.78 -13.53 -11.38
N PHE A 596 3.04 -12.45 -11.58
CA PHE A 596 3.57 -11.09 -11.54
C PHE A 596 2.79 -10.27 -10.52
N ASP A 597 3.47 -9.81 -9.50
CA ASP A 597 2.94 -8.95 -8.45
C ASP A 597 3.38 -7.52 -8.75
N PHE A 598 2.46 -6.58 -8.75
CA PHE A 598 2.72 -5.17 -9.10
C PHE A 598 1.90 -4.22 -8.23
N ASN A 599 2.38 -3.01 -8.07
CA ASN A 599 1.65 -1.96 -7.36
C ASN A 599 0.53 -1.42 -8.25
N HIS A 600 -0.70 -1.51 -7.74
CA HIS A 600 -1.86 -0.87 -8.36
C HIS A 600 -2.99 -0.76 -7.34
N TYR A 601 -3.66 0.39 -7.33
CA TYR A 601 -4.59 0.80 -6.28
C TYR A 601 -6.04 0.34 -6.50
N GLU A 602 -6.37 -0.20 -7.68
CA GLU A 602 -7.72 -0.65 -8.01
C GLU A 602 -7.70 -2.01 -8.73
N LYS A 603 -8.89 -2.62 -8.84
CA LYS A 603 -9.04 -3.83 -9.64
C LYS A 603 -8.83 -3.51 -11.12
N VAL A 604 -8.00 -4.30 -11.78
CA VAL A 604 -7.84 -4.21 -13.24
C VAL A 604 -9.13 -4.71 -13.92
N THR A 605 -9.70 -3.91 -14.82
CA THR A 605 -10.96 -4.30 -15.48
C THR A 605 -10.75 -5.41 -16.49
N ALA A 606 -11.83 -6.10 -16.86
CA ALA A 606 -11.79 -7.16 -17.88
C ALA A 606 -11.28 -6.63 -19.24
N GLU A 607 -11.67 -5.40 -19.59
CA GLU A 607 -11.25 -4.73 -20.81
C GLU A 607 -9.76 -4.40 -20.79
N GLN A 608 -9.26 -3.91 -19.66
CA GLN A 608 -7.82 -3.63 -19.45
C GLN A 608 -7.00 -4.92 -19.51
N LEU A 609 -7.46 -6.00 -18.84
CA LEU A 609 -6.78 -7.30 -18.89
C LEU A 609 -6.75 -7.87 -20.32
N ALA A 610 -7.86 -7.77 -21.06
CA ALA A 610 -7.91 -8.20 -22.44
C ALA A 610 -6.94 -7.39 -23.32
N GLU A 611 -6.82 -6.08 -23.08
CA GLU A 611 -5.90 -5.21 -23.81
C GLU A 611 -4.43 -5.53 -23.47
N VAL A 612 -4.11 -5.76 -22.19
CA VAL A 612 -2.77 -6.22 -21.77
C VAL A 612 -2.41 -7.55 -22.44
N GLU A 613 -3.31 -8.54 -22.38
CA GLU A 613 -3.10 -9.85 -23.01
C GLU A 613 -2.91 -9.72 -24.55
N ARG A 614 -3.68 -8.86 -25.20
CA ARG A 614 -3.56 -8.56 -26.63
C ARG A 614 -2.18 -7.97 -26.96
N ILE A 615 -1.73 -6.96 -26.19
CA ILE A 615 -0.43 -6.30 -26.40
C ILE A 615 0.72 -7.30 -26.18
N VAL A 616 0.68 -8.12 -25.14
CA VAL A 616 1.70 -9.15 -24.88
C VAL A 616 1.80 -10.10 -26.08
N ASN A 617 0.65 -10.57 -26.60
CA ASN A 617 0.64 -11.48 -27.75
C ASN A 617 1.07 -10.81 -29.06
N GLU A 618 0.86 -9.50 -29.21
CA GLU A 618 1.44 -8.73 -30.33
C GLU A 618 2.97 -8.67 -30.24
N TYR A 619 3.54 -8.42 -29.05
CA TYR A 619 4.99 -8.44 -28.83
C TYR A 619 5.59 -9.82 -29.07
N ILE A 620 4.88 -10.88 -28.70
CA ILE A 620 5.27 -12.25 -29.00
C ILE A 620 5.29 -12.48 -30.52
N SER A 621 4.22 -12.05 -31.21
CA SER A 621 4.05 -12.26 -32.66
C SER A 621 5.03 -11.42 -33.48
N ALA A 622 5.47 -10.26 -32.96
CA ALA A 622 6.46 -9.40 -33.59
C ALA A 622 7.86 -10.04 -33.68
N ALA A 623 8.10 -11.15 -32.95
CA ALA A 623 9.33 -11.90 -33.01
C ALA A 623 10.60 -11.06 -32.76
N TYR A 624 10.55 -10.18 -31.75
CA TYR A 624 11.70 -9.34 -31.37
C TYR A 624 12.90 -10.22 -30.95
N PRO A 625 14.12 -9.87 -31.38
CA PRO A 625 15.33 -10.48 -30.87
C PRO A 625 15.50 -10.10 -29.38
N VAL A 626 16.00 -11.05 -28.58
CA VAL A 626 16.29 -10.86 -27.16
C VAL A 626 17.80 -10.82 -26.98
N THR A 627 18.34 -9.63 -26.69
CA THR A 627 19.77 -9.46 -26.42
C THR A 627 20.04 -9.48 -24.91
N LYS A 628 21.21 -9.97 -24.55
CA LYS A 628 21.64 -10.19 -23.17
C LYS A 628 23.07 -9.70 -23.04
N GLU A 629 23.27 -8.54 -22.45
CA GLU A 629 24.56 -7.88 -22.37
C GLU A 629 24.98 -7.66 -20.92
N VAL A 630 26.26 -7.91 -20.61
CA VAL A 630 26.84 -7.59 -19.30
C VAL A 630 27.62 -6.28 -19.43
N MET A 631 27.29 -5.31 -18.61
CA MET A 631 27.89 -3.98 -18.66
C MET A 631 28.02 -3.34 -17.28
N PRO A 632 28.85 -2.30 -17.10
CA PRO A 632 28.88 -1.52 -15.87
C PRO A 632 27.51 -0.93 -15.53
N ILE A 633 27.16 -0.93 -14.24
CA ILE A 633 25.84 -0.47 -13.76
C ILE A 633 25.52 0.96 -14.19
N GLU A 634 26.50 1.85 -14.20
CA GLU A 634 26.34 3.26 -14.62
C GLU A 634 26.03 3.39 -16.12
N GLU A 635 26.59 2.54 -16.95
CA GLU A 635 26.29 2.47 -18.38
C GLU A 635 24.88 1.90 -18.61
N ALA A 636 24.54 0.85 -17.88
CA ALA A 636 23.21 0.25 -17.92
C ALA A 636 22.11 1.23 -17.53
N LYS A 637 22.28 2.02 -16.48
CA LYS A 637 21.35 3.09 -16.08
C LYS A 637 21.21 4.17 -17.17
N LYS A 638 22.32 4.62 -17.75
CA LYS A 638 22.30 5.62 -18.83
C LYS A 638 21.62 5.10 -20.11
N SER A 639 21.58 3.79 -20.30
CA SER A 639 20.93 3.17 -21.46
C SER A 639 19.39 3.13 -21.36
N GLY A 640 18.80 3.62 -20.26
CA GLY A 640 17.35 3.59 -20.01
C GLY A 640 16.82 2.24 -19.56
N ALA A 641 17.67 1.33 -19.11
CA ALA A 641 17.23 0.04 -18.58
C ALA A 641 16.60 0.19 -17.18
N THR A 642 15.46 -0.46 -16.99
CA THR A 642 14.73 -0.47 -15.71
C THR A 642 15.44 -1.34 -14.69
N ALA A 643 15.78 -0.77 -13.53
CA ALA A 643 16.27 -1.49 -12.37
C ALA A 643 15.10 -1.85 -11.44
N LEU A 644 14.86 -3.13 -11.21
CA LEU A 644 13.70 -3.61 -10.45
C LEU A 644 13.92 -3.59 -8.93
N PHE A 645 15.16 -3.56 -8.45
CA PHE A 645 15.52 -3.61 -7.03
C PHE A 645 16.61 -2.58 -6.73
N ASP A 646 16.26 -1.50 -6.05
CA ASP A 646 17.12 -0.30 -5.83
C ASP A 646 18.44 -0.54 -5.09
N GLU A 647 18.71 -1.73 -4.50
CA GLU A 647 19.75 -1.82 -3.46
C GLU A 647 20.72 -3.01 -3.55
N LYS A 648 20.70 -3.84 -4.61
CA LYS A 648 21.45 -5.12 -4.57
C LYS A 648 22.26 -5.48 -5.81
N TYR A 649 22.56 -4.52 -6.66
CA TYR A 649 23.35 -4.78 -7.85
C TYR A 649 24.85 -4.58 -7.58
N GLY A 650 25.69 -5.44 -8.14
CA GLY A 650 27.14 -5.27 -8.15
C GLY A 650 27.59 -4.19 -9.14
N ASP A 651 28.91 -4.02 -9.29
CA ASP A 651 29.51 -3.05 -10.20
C ASP A 651 29.15 -3.31 -11.68
N THR A 652 28.80 -4.57 -12.01
CA THR A 652 28.34 -4.98 -13.34
C THR A 652 26.98 -5.64 -13.24
N VAL A 653 26.10 -5.40 -14.23
CA VAL A 653 24.76 -5.94 -14.34
C VAL A 653 24.53 -6.56 -15.71
N ARG A 654 23.65 -7.57 -15.75
CA ARG A 654 23.16 -8.15 -17.00
C ARG A 654 21.87 -7.46 -17.41
N VAL A 655 21.88 -6.84 -18.60
CA VAL A 655 20.74 -6.15 -19.21
C VAL A 655 20.12 -7.05 -20.26
N VAL A 656 18.81 -7.32 -20.12
CA VAL A 656 18.01 -8.05 -21.10
C VAL A 656 17.15 -7.07 -21.86
N THR A 657 17.28 -7.07 -23.19
CA THR A 657 16.52 -6.18 -24.07
C THR A 657 15.68 -7.00 -25.05
N MET A 658 14.40 -6.68 -25.18
CA MET A 658 13.45 -7.31 -26.09
C MET A 658 12.91 -6.26 -27.06
N GLY A 659 13.56 -6.12 -28.23
CA GLY A 659 13.27 -5.03 -29.17
C GLY A 659 13.35 -3.65 -28.52
N ASP A 660 12.32 -2.83 -28.76
CA ASP A 660 12.13 -1.51 -28.16
C ASP A 660 11.06 -1.51 -27.04
N VAL A 661 10.55 -2.71 -26.69
CA VAL A 661 9.40 -2.83 -25.78
C VAL A 661 9.77 -3.14 -24.33
N SER A 662 10.93 -3.78 -24.08
CA SER A 662 11.42 -4.02 -22.72
C SER A 662 12.93 -3.98 -22.66
N LYS A 663 13.48 -3.32 -21.62
CA LYS A 663 14.91 -3.27 -21.32
C LYS A 663 15.10 -3.23 -19.80
N GLU A 664 15.59 -4.34 -19.20
CA GLU A 664 15.58 -4.52 -17.76
C GLU A 664 16.85 -5.19 -17.24
N PHE A 665 17.23 -4.91 -16.00
CA PHE A 665 18.29 -5.63 -15.29
C PHE A 665 17.75 -7.01 -14.88
N CYS A 666 18.24 -8.07 -15.50
CA CYS A 666 17.78 -9.41 -15.22
C CYS A 666 18.88 -10.47 -15.37
N ALA A 667 19.03 -11.29 -14.32
CA ALA A 667 19.96 -12.43 -14.30
C ALA A 667 19.28 -13.79 -14.64
N GLY A 668 18.03 -13.79 -15.06
CA GLY A 668 17.28 -15.02 -15.39
C GLY A 668 17.59 -15.58 -16.76
N CYS A 669 17.09 -16.79 -17.04
CA CYS A 669 17.16 -17.39 -18.35
C CYS A 669 16.04 -16.84 -19.24
N HIS A 670 16.38 -16.45 -20.48
CA HIS A 670 15.43 -15.86 -21.43
C HIS A 670 15.52 -16.55 -22.80
N VAL A 671 14.40 -16.47 -23.53
CA VAL A 671 14.34 -16.90 -24.94
C VAL A 671 15.28 -16.06 -25.81
N GLU A 672 15.62 -16.57 -26.98
CA GLU A 672 16.43 -15.83 -27.97
C GLU A 672 15.59 -14.89 -28.84
N ASN A 673 14.29 -15.18 -28.92
CA ASN A 673 13.32 -14.43 -29.70
C ASN A 673 11.95 -14.50 -29.02
N THR A 674 11.21 -13.38 -28.97
CA THR A 674 9.90 -13.34 -28.29
C THR A 674 8.89 -14.34 -28.86
N ALA A 675 8.99 -14.71 -30.15
CA ALA A 675 8.13 -15.74 -30.73
C ALA A 675 8.25 -17.13 -30.07
N GLN A 676 9.39 -17.41 -29.40
CA GLN A 676 9.58 -18.70 -28.68
C GLN A 676 8.72 -18.78 -27.41
N ILE A 677 8.14 -17.67 -26.96
CA ILE A 677 7.13 -17.65 -25.88
C ILE A 677 5.83 -18.30 -26.37
N GLY A 678 5.56 -18.29 -27.66
CA GLY A 678 4.42 -18.93 -28.32
C GLY A 678 3.13 -18.16 -28.12
N LEU A 679 2.48 -18.32 -26.99
CA LEU A 679 1.21 -17.70 -26.64
C LEU A 679 1.22 -17.32 -25.16
N CYS A 680 0.64 -16.19 -24.80
CA CYS A 680 0.38 -15.79 -23.42
C CYS A 680 -1.13 -15.76 -23.16
N LYS A 681 -1.56 -16.38 -22.05
CA LYS A 681 -2.93 -16.33 -21.55
C LYS A 681 -2.94 -15.89 -20.09
N ILE A 682 -3.64 -14.80 -19.80
CA ILE A 682 -3.91 -14.36 -18.43
C ILE A 682 -5.00 -15.27 -17.83
N ILE A 683 -4.70 -15.86 -16.68
CA ILE A 683 -5.59 -16.81 -15.99
C ILE A 683 -6.41 -16.10 -14.91
N SER A 684 -5.75 -15.25 -14.12
CA SER A 684 -6.40 -14.54 -13.01
C SER A 684 -5.74 -13.20 -12.71
N GLU A 685 -6.52 -12.30 -12.12
CA GLU A 685 -6.08 -11.07 -11.50
C GLU A 685 -6.71 -10.96 -10.12
N GLU A 686 -5.90 -10.74 -9.09
CA GLU A 686 -6.35 -10.71 -7.71
C GLU A 686 -5.61 -9.67 -6.86
N SER A 687 -6.24 -9.21 -5.77
CA SER A 687 -5.59 -8.36 -4.77
C SER A 687 -4.78 -9.21 -3.80
N ILE A 688 -3.53 -8.81 -3.55
CA ILE A 688 -2.66 -9.41 -2.53
C ILE A 688 -2.34 -8.46 -1.38
N GLY A 689 -2.88 -7.24 -1.45
CA GLY A 689 -2.70 -6.19 -0.45
C GLY A 689 -3.60 -5.00 -0.77
N SER A 690 -3.47 -3.92 -0.01
CA SER A 690 -4.26 -2.69 -0.23
C SER A 690 -3.91 -1.96 -1.53
N ASP A 691 -2.70 -2.14 -1.99
CA ASP A 691 -2.04 -1.41 -3.09
C ASP A 691 -1.26 -2.32 -4.03
N SER A 692 -1.47 -3.63 -3.92
CA SER A 692 -0.75 -4.62 -4.72
C SER A 692 -1.71 -5.60 -5.38
N ARG A 693 -1.49 -5.81 -6.66
CA ARG A 693 -2.24 -6.73 -7.51
C ARG A 693 -1.34 -7.85 -8.00
N ARG A 694 -1.93 -8.98 -8.29
CA ARG A 694 -1.26 -10.16 -8.83
C ARG A 694 -1.92 -10.59 -10.11
N ILE A 695 -1.14 -10.80 -11.15
CA ILE A 695 -1.56 -11.49 -12.36
C ILE A 695 -0.88 -12.86 -12.39
N THR A 696 -1.67 -13.89 -12.69
CA THR A 696 -1.17 -15.23 -13.04
C THR A 696 -1.43 -15.46 -14.52
N ALA A 697 -0.41 -15.84 -15.26
CA ALA A 697 -0.51 -16.14 -16.68
C ALA A 697 0.26 -17.42 -17.05
N LYS A 698 -0.05 -17.97 -18.20
CA LYS A 698 0.59 -19.16 -18.76
C LYS A 698 1.09 -18.88 -20.16
N THR A 699 2.15 -19.61 -20.56
CA THR A 699 2.72 -19.52 -21.92
C THR A 699 2.81 -20.87 -22.61
N LYS A 700 3.20 -20.87 -23.85
CA LYS A 700 3.45 -22.08 -24.65
C LYS A 700 2.32 -23.10 -24.57
N PHE A 701 2.71 -24.35 -24.34
CA PHE A 701 1.80 -25.48 -24.31
C PHE A 701 0.82 -25.44 -23.14
N ALA A 702 1.22 -24.86 -21.99
CA ALA A 702 0.32 -24.70 -20.85
C ALA A 702 -0.85 -23.73 -21.18
N ALA A 703 -0.59 -22.63 -21.88
CA ALA A 703 -1.64 -21.72 -22.36
C ALA A 703 -2.55 -22.41 -23.40
N TYR A 704 -1.96 -23.19 -24.32
CA TYR A 704 -2.74 -23.96 -25.29
C TYR A 704 -3.67 -24.97 -24.61
N GLN A 705 -3.20 -25.67 -23.58
CA GLN A 705 -4.01 -26.63 -22.84
C GLN A 705 -5.23 -25.98 -22.19
N ASP A 706 -5.07 -24.79 -21.62
CA ASP A 706 -6.21 -24.05 -21.04
C ASP A 706 -7.25 -23.67 -22.11
N PHE A 707 -6.81 -23.16 -23.26
CA PHE A 707 -7.73 -22.89 -24.38
C PHE A 707 -8.43 -24.17 -24.87
N ALA A 708 -7.72 -25.28 -24.95
CA ALA A 708 -8.30 -26.57 -25.36
C ALA A 708 -9.34 -27.06 -24.33
N GLN A 709 -9.06 -26.93 -23.03
CA GLN A 709 -10.01 -27.28 -21.97
C GLN A 709 -11.26 -26.38 -22.01
N GLU A 710 -11.08 -25.06 -22.15
CA GLU A 710 -12.22 -24.13 -22.29
C GLU A 710 -13.07 -24.45 -23.52
N HIS A 711 -12.42 -24.80 -24.63
CA HIS A 711 -13.14 -25.22 -25.85
C HIS A 711 -13.96 -26.48 -25.60
N THR A 712 -13.37 -27.49 -24.98
CA THR A 712 -14.05 -28.73 -24.63
C THR A 712 -15.22 -28.48 -23.65
N MET A 713 -15.06 -27.58 -22.67
CA MET A 713 -16.17 -27.17 -21.80
C MET A 713 -17.32 -26.53 -22.57
N LEU A 714 -17.02 -25.67 -23.53
CA LEU A 714 -18.04 -25.06 -24.40
C LEU A 714 -18.74 -26.08 -25.30
N GLU A 715 -18.02 -27.09 -25.83
CA GLU A 715 -18.61 -28.21 -26.56
C GLU A 715 -19.56 -29.02 -25.69
N ASN A 716 -19.15 -29.37 -24.46
CA ASN A 716 -20.01 -30.08 -23.49
C ASN A 716 -21.26 -29.28 -23.12
N ILE A 717 -21.16 -27.95 -22.99
CA ILE A 717 -22.34 -27.07 -22.78
C ILE A 717 -23.24 -27.08 -24.02
N ALA A 718 -22.65 -26.99 -25.23
CA ALA A 718 -23.39 -27.05 -26.47
C ALA A 718 -24.15 -28.38 -26.64
N ASP A 719 -23.52 -29.49 -26.35
CA ASP A 719 -24.14 -30.80 -26.38
C ASP A 719 -25.27 -30.94 -25.35
N SER A 720 -25.08 -30.43 -24.14
CA SER A 720 -26.10 -30.38 -23.08
C SER A 720 -27.31 -29.53 -23.51
N ALA A 721 -27.07 -28.46 -24.25
CA ALA A 721 -28.09 -27.59 -24.82
C ALA A 721 -28.68 -28.13 -26.12
N LYS A 722 -28.27 -29.33 -26.56
CA LYS A 722 -28.67 -29.99 -27.85
C LYS A 722 -28.40 -29.08 -29.07
N GLN A 723 -27.25 -28.41 -29.06
CA GLN A 723 -26.79 -27.55 -30.15
C GLN A 723 -25.55 -28.18 -30.85
N LYS A 724 -25.48 -28.10 -32.17
CA LYS A 724 -24.28 -28.48 -32.91
C LYS A 724 -23.26 -27.34 -32.91
N GLY A 725 -22.15 -27.58 -32.21
CA GLY A 725 -21.04 -26.63 -32.11
C GLY A 725 -21.27 -25.47 -31.13
N ILE A 726 -20.23 -24.74 -30.85
CA ILE A 726 -20.19 -23.70 -29.80
C ILE A 726 -20.69 -22.30 -30.25
N LYS A 727 -20.93 -22.11 -31.52
CA LYS A 727 -21.35 -20.80 -32.06
C LYS A 727 -22.70 -20.36 -31.47
N ASN A 728 -22.76 -19.17 -30.86
CA ASN A 728 -23.94 -18.60 -30.21
C ASN A 728 -24.48 -19.47 -29.03
N ILE A 729 -23.63 -20.23 -28.37
CA ILE A 729 -24.02 -21.05 -27.21
C ILE A 729 -24.52 -20.22 -26.01
N ASP A 730 -23.96 -19.05 -25.81
CA ASP A 730 -24.38 -18.02 -24.85
C ASP A 730 -25.86 -17.68 -25.01
N THR A 731 -26.26 -17.28 -26.22
CA THR A 731 -27.66 -16.94 -26.57
C THR A 731 -28.61 -18.14 -26.37
N LYS A 732 -28.11 -19.36 -26.64
CA LYS A 732 -28.90 -20.59 -26.43
C LYS A 732 -29.11 -20.89 -24.96
N VAL A 733 -28.11 -20.72 -24.16
CA VAL A 733 -28.16 -20.89 -22.70
C VAL A 733 -29.09 -19.86 -22.09
N GLU A 734 -29.01 -18.58 -22.47
CA GLU A 734 -29.91 -17.53 -22.01
C GLU A 734 -31.36 -17.86 -22.37
N ALA A 735 -31.64 -18.29 -23.61
CA ALA A 735 -32.98 -18.71 -24.03
C ALA A 735 -33.50 -19.90 -23.20
N ALA A 736 -32.65 -20.87 -22.88
CA ALA A 736 -33.01 -22.00 -22.02
C ALA A 736 -33.37 -21.57 -20.58
N TYR A 737 -32.59 -20.66 -19.98
CA TYR A 737 -32.88 -20.09 -18.66
C TYR A 737 -34.22 -19.33 -18.65
N LYS A 738 -34.46 -18.53 -19.66
CA LYS A 738 -35.75 -17.82 -19.80
C LYS A 738 -36.92 -18.79 -19.90
N THR A 739 -36.78 -19.82 -20.75
CA THR A 739 -37.81 -20.86 -20.90
C THR A 739 -38.07 -21.57 -19.57
N MET A 740 -37.04 -21.96 -18.85
CA MET A 740 -37.15 -22.61 -17.53
C MET A 740 -37.85 -21.71 -16.50
N HIS A 741 -37.55 -20.40 -16.50
CA HIS A 741 -38.21 -19.44 -15.62
C HIS A 741 -39.70 -19.29 -15.97
N ASP A 742 -40.04 -19.21 -17.25
CA ASP A 742 -41.44 -19.12 -17.72
C ASP A 742 -42.21 -20.40 -17.40
N MET A 743 -41.60 -21.58 -17.60
CA MET A 743 -42.20 -22.88 -17.19
C MET A 743 -42.42 -22.94 -15.68
N GLN A 744 -41.52 -22.46 -14.86
CA GLN A 744 -41.69 -22.41 -13.41
C GLN A 744 -42.90 -21.56 -13.02
N LYS A 745 -43.04 -20.37 -13.62
CA LYS A 745 -44.22 -19.49 -13.41
C LYS A 745 -45.55 -20.17 -13.83
N GLU A 746 -45.53 -20.89 -14.97
CA GLU A 746 -46.68 -21.60 -15.44
C GLU A 746 -47.08 -22.76 -14.51
N ILE A 747 -46.08 -23.52 -14.00
CA ILE A 747 -46.31 -24.55 -13.02
C ILE A 747 -46.97 -23.97 -11.73
N ASP A 748 -46.49 -22.84 -11.26
CA ASP A 748 -47.04 -22.20 -10.07
C ASP A 748 -48.46 -21.66 -10.33
N ASN A 749 -48.73 -21.09 -11.52
CA ASN A 749 -50.07 -20.72 -11.92
C ASN A 749 -51.02 -21.90 -12.03
N LEU A 750 -50.59 -23.00 -12.65
CA LEU A 750 -51.40 -24.21 -12.78
C LEU A 750 -51.69 -24.84 -11.40
N LYS A 751 -50.70 -24.87 -10.49
CA LYS A 751 -50.93 -25.29 -9.09
C LYS A 751 -52.00 -24.43 -8.41
N ASN A 752 -51.95 -23.11 -8.57
CA ASN A 752 -52.93 -22.19 -8.00
C ASN A 752 -54.32 -22.38 -8.58
N GLN A 753 -54.44 -22.63 -9.90
CA GLN A 753 -55.70 -22.97 -10.53
C GLN A 753 -56.29 -24.28 -10.00
N ILE A 754 -55.47 -25.35 -9.86
CA ILE A 754 -55.89 -26.61 -9.31
C ILE A 754 -56.39 -26.42 -7.87
N PHE A 755 -55.71 -25.65 -7.04
CA PHE A 755 -56.15 -25.38 -5.67
C PHE A 755 -57.43 -24.53 -5.62
N THR A 756 -57.57 -23.56 -6.52
CA THR A 756 -58.84 -22.77 -6.64
C THR A 756 -60.02 -23.64 -7.01
N LEU A 757 -59.88 -24.60 -7.91
CA LEU A 757 -60.90 -25.56 -8.29
C LEU A 757 -61.24 -26.50 -7.10
N LYS A 758 -60.20 -27.04 -6.43
CA LYS A 758 -60.37 -27.88 -5.24
C LYS A 758 -60.96 -27.14 -4.06
N SER A 759 -60.77 -25.86 -3.89
CA SER A 759 -61.34 -25.06 -2.81
C SER A 759 -62.89 -25.02 -2.88
N LYS A 760 -63.45 -24.99 -4.10
CA LYS A 760 -64.92 -25.06 -4.27
C LYS A 760 -65.48 -26.42 -3.84
N GLU A 761 -64.79 -27.49 -4.15
CA GLU A 761 -65.13 -28.85 -3.73
C GLU A 761 -65.00 -28.97 -2.18
N TRP A 762 -63.88 -28.47 -1.63
CA TRP A 762 -63.67 -28.50 -0.17
C TRP A 762 -64.69 -27.70 0.63
N ALA A 763 -65.26 -26.61 0.09
CA ALA A 763 -66.33 -25.87 0.73
C ALA A 763 -67.56 -26.76 1.07
N THR A 764 -67.82 -27.75 0.23
CA THR A 764 -68.94 -28.68 0.41
C THR A 764 -68.69 -29.76 1.47
N GLU A 765 -67.44 -29.94 1.89
CA GLU A 765 -67.04 -30.91 2.95
C GLU A 765 -67.13 -30.28 4.34
N ALA A 766 -67.50 -29.04 4.47
CA ALA A 766 -67.68 -28.38 5.77
C ALA A 766 -68.73 -29.07 6.60
N LYS A 767 -68.45 -29.36 7.88
CA LYS A 767 -69.35 -30.03 8.79
C LYS A 767 -70.00 -28.97 9.69
N ASP A 768 -71.31 -29.09 9.84
CA ASP A 768 -72.12 -28.27 10.75
C ASP A 768 -71.85 -28.70 12.21
N PHE A 769 -71.35 -27.80 13.07
CA PHE A 769 -71.14 -27.97 14.49
C PHE A 769 -72.16 -27.13 15.28
N GLY A 770 -73.29 -26.80 14.68
CA GLY A 770 -74.41 -26.04 15.29
C GLY A 770 -74.16 -24.50 15.17
N LYS A 771 -73.27 -23.96 15.90
CA LYS A 771 -72.92 -22.52 15.82
C LYS A 771 -72.00 -22.11 14.63
N VAL A 772 -71.21 -23.08 14.13
CA VAL A 772 -70.16 -22.83 13.08
C VAL A 772 -70.07 -23.98 12.10
N ASN A 773 -69.77 -23.68 10.87
CA ASN A 773 -69.45 -24.64 9.78
C ASN A 773 -67.95 -24.86 9.75
N VAL A 774 -67.44 -26.06 9.98
CA VAL A 774 -66.02 -26.34 10.16
C VAL A 774 -65.44 -27.11 8.99
N LEU A 775 -64.46 -26.59 8.30
CA LEU A 775 -63.67 -27.29 7.31
C LEU A 775 -62.21 -27.47 7.82
N ILE A 776 -61.82 -28.70 8.10
CA ILE A 776 -60.45 -29.08 8.46
C ILE A 776 -59.88 -29.93 7.32
N LYS A 777 -58.75 -29.51 6.78
CA LYS A 777 -58.13 -30.21 5.62
C LYS A 777 -56.63 -30.28 5.77
N SER A 778 -56.07 -31.48 5.51
CA SER A 778 -54.63 -31.66 5.38
C SER A 778 -54.25 -31.61 3.93
N VAL A 779 -53.31 -30.80 3.57
CA VAL A 779 -52.74 -30.61 2.22
C VAL A 779 -51.21 -30.74 2.26
N SER A 780 -50.58 -30.92 1.11
CA SER A 780 -49.13 -31.02 1.04
C SER A 780 -48.57 -30.23 -0.12
N GLY A 781 -47.39 -29.60 0.11
CA GLY A 781 -46.64 -28.91 -0.93
C GLY A 781 -47.25 -27.61 -1.47
N MET A 782 -48.21 -27.00 -0.71
CA MET A 782 -48.78 -25.70 -1.08
C MET A 782 -47.85 -24.53 -0.68
N ASP A 783 -47.86 -23.47 -1.49
CA ASP A 783 -47.29 -22.20 -1.05
C ASP A 783 -48.14 -21.57 0.05
N ALA A 784 -47.49 -20.98 1.06
CA ALA A 784 -48.16 -20.41 2.21
C ALA A 784 -49.03 -19.18 1.86
N GLY A 785 -48.65 -18.43 0.84
CA GLY A 785 -49.47 -17.33 0.31
C GLY A 785 -50.73 -17.82 -0.36
N ALA A 786 -50.62 -18.81 -1.26
CA ALA A 786 -51.78 -19.43 -1.94
C ALA A 786 -52.72 -20.07 -0.92
N LEU A 787 -52.22 -20.70 0.13
CA LEU A 787 -53.06 -21.29 1.17
C LEU A 787 -53.84 -20.23 1.95
N LYS A 788 -53.26 -19.09 2.28
CA LYS A 788 -53.95 -17.96 2.89
C LYS A 788 -55.07 -17.42 2.04
N ASP A 789 -54.81 -17.27 0.73
CA ASP A 789 -55.82 -16.77 -0.21
C ASP A 789 -57.05 -17.72 -0.31
N ILE A 790 -56.78 -19.03 -0.31
CA ILE A 790 -57.83 -20.04 -0.31
C ILE A 790 -58.64 -19.98 1.01
N VAL A 791 -57.95 -19.92 2.15
CA VAL A 791 -58.62 -19.79 3.48
C VAL A 791 -59.44 -18.50 3.56
N SER A 792 -58.90 -17.40 3.00
CA SER A 792 -59.61 -16.12 2.91
C SER A 792 -60.89 -16.19 2.06
N ASN A 793 -60.82 -16.86 0.91
CA ASN A 793 -61.98 -17.04 0.03
C ASN A 793 -63.03 -17.98 0.67
N LEU A 794 -62.59 -19.07 1.27
CA LEU A 794 -63.50 -20.01 1.95
C LEU A 794 -64.24 -19.38 3.12
N LYS A 795 -63.55 -18.62 4.00
CA LYS A 795 -64.23 -17.95 5.13
C LYS A 795 -65.13 -16.78 4.69
N ALA A 796 -64.91 -16.23 3.51
CA ALA A 796 -65.74 -15.17 2.95
C ALA A 796 -67.03 -15.71 2.25
N SER A 797 -67.04 -17.00 1.91
CA SER A 797 -68.20 -17.64 1.28
C SER A 797 -69.36 -17.96 2.25
N ASP A 798 -69.06 -18.04 3.56
CA ASP A 798 -70.03 -18.27 4.62
C ASP A 798 -69.56 -17.63 5.95
N ASP A 799 -70.32 -16.70 6.51
CA ASP A 799 -69.97 -16.00 7.76
C ASP A 799 -69.85 -16.91 8.99
N LYS A 800 -70.40 -18.13 8.93
CA LYS A 800 -70.26 -19.16 9.95
C LYS A 800 -69.05 -20.10 9.72
N MET A 801 -68.31 -19.92 8.60
CA MET A 801 -67.26 -20.84 8.20
C MET A 801 -66.03 -20.67 9.07
N VAL A 802 -65.49 -21.78 9.55
CA VAL A 802 -64.17 -21.93 10.17
C VAL A 802 -63.33 -22.84 9.30
N VAL A 803 -62.26 -22.31 8.75
CA VAL A 803 -61.36 -23.09 7.93
C VAL A 803 -60.07 -23.32 8.70
N PHE A 804 -59.61 -24.57 8.76
CA PHE A 804 -58.34 -24.93 9.38
C PHE A 804 -57.57 -25.87 8.46
N PHE A 805 -56.49 -25.33 7.87
CA PHE A 805 -55.64 -26.08 6.95
C PHE A 805 -54.32 -26.42 7.59
N VAL A 806 -53.87 -27.66 7.33
CA VAL A 806 -52.58 -28.17 7.71
C VAL A 806 -51.81 -28.47 6.43
N ASN A 807 -50.72 -27.74 6.17
CA ASN A 807 -49.86 -27.98 5.03
C ASN A 807 -48.55 -28.61 5.48
N THR A 808 -48.28 -29.79 4.99
CA THR A 808 -47.03 -30.54 5.30
C THR A 808 -46.07 -30.48 4.12
N ASN A 809 -44.80 -30.16 4.42
CA ASN A 809 -43.72 -30.22 3.45
C ASN A 809 -42.48 -30.83 4.13
N GLY A 810 -42.35 -32.15 3.97
CA GLY A 810 -41.37 -32.95 4.74
C GLY A 810 -41.70 -32.89 6.25
N GLU A 811 -40.71 -32.54 7.08
CA GLU A 811 -40.92 -32.41 8.54
C GLU A 811 -41.57 -31.07 8.94
N LYS A 812 -41.62 -30.08 8.04
CA LYS A 812 -42.22 -28.76 8.33
C LYS A 812 -43.72 -28.82 8.17
N VAL A 813 -44.43 -28.27 9.13
CA VAL A 813 -45.88 -28.13 9.11
C VAL A 813 -46.25 -26.64 9.19
N VAL A 814 -47.19 -26.22 8.33
CA VAL A 814 -47.76 -24.87 8.38
C VAL A 814 -49.26 -24.99 8.62
N PHE A 815 -49.74 -24.35 9.66
CA PHE A 815 -51.14 -24.24 10.01
C PHE A 815 -51.65 -22.88 9.52
N VAL A 816 -52.79 -22.88 8.80
CA VAL A 816 -53.48 -21.64 8.41
C VAL A 816 -54.95 -21.79 8.79
N SER A 817 -55.49 -20.83 9.53
CA SER A 817 -56.89 -20.82 9.94
C SER A 817 -57.55 -19.49 9.61
N GLY A 818 -58.81 -19.56 9.21
CA GLY A 818 -59.66 -18.41 8.99
C GLY A 818 -61.04 -18.64 9.58
N ALA A 819 -61.64 -17.58 10.07
CA ALA A 819 -63.03 -17.63 10.62
C ALA A 819 -63.89 -16.50 10.05
N GLY A 820 -65.08 -16.80 9.61
CA GLY A 820 -66.08 -15.84 9.18
C GLY A 820 -66.60 -14.96 10.34
N LYS A 821 -67.31 -13.90 10.02
CA LYS A 821 -67.72 -12.88 10.99
C LYS A 821 -68.63 -13.47 12.13
N GLU A 822 -69.57 -14.33 11.77
CA GLU A 822 -70.49 -14.97 12.77
C GLU A 822 -69.74 -16.04 13.56
N ALA A 823 -68.78 -16.73 12.96
CA ALA A 823 -67.91 -17.68 13.66
C ALA A 823 -67.04 -16.98 14.71
N VAL A 824 -66.50 -15.83 14.45
CA VAL A 824 -65.76 -15.01 15.40
C VAL A 824 -66.63 -14.53 16.54
N LYS A 825 -67.87 -14.11 16.26
CA LYS A 825 -68.86 -13.74 17.28
C LYS A 825 -69.30 -14.94 18.16
N ALA A 826 -69.32 -16.14 17.60
CA ALA A 826 -69.57 -17.36 18.28
C ALA A 826 -68.44 -17.84 19.21
N GLY A 827 -67.30 -17.13 19.23
CA GLY A 827 -66.18 -17.39 20.13
C GLY A 827 -64.96 -18.02 19.45
N VAL A 828 -64.95 -18.21 18.10
CA VAL A 828 -63.82 -18.77 17.38
C VAL A 828 -62.71 -17.70 17.26
N HIS A 829 -61.49 -18.13 17.57
CA HIS A 829 -60.30 -17.30 17.44
C HIS A 829 -59.22 -18.04 16.63
N ALA A 830 -59.12 -17.74 15.32
CA ALA A 830 -58.18 -18.42 14.41
C ALA A 830 -56.73 -18.40 14.94
N GLY A 831 -56.30 -17.32 15.60
CA GLY A 831 -54.96 -17.20 16.21
C GLY A 831 -54.72 -18.20 17.34
N GLN A 832 -55.73 -18.51 18.14
CA GLN A 832 -55.61 -19.50 19.23
C GLN A 832 -55.61 -20.91 18.65
N LEU A 833 -56.43 -21.21 17.66
CA LEU A 833 -56.44 -22.51 16.99
C LEU A 833 -55.11 -22.90 16.39
N VAL A 834 -54.51 -21.99 15.58
CA VAL A 834 -53.18 -22.28 14.98
C VAL A 834 -52.08 -22.32 16.02
N LYS A 835 -52.14 -21.52 17.09
CA LYS A 835 -51.17 -21.54 18.18
C LYS A 835 -51.18 -22.88 18.92
N LYS A 836 -52.36 -23.38 19.25
CA LYS A 836 -52.55 -24.69 19.92
C LYS A 836 -52.07 -25.85 19.06
N ALA A 837 -52.41 -25.85 17.78
CA ALA A 837 -51.95 -26.86 16.83
C ALA A 837 -50.43 -26.82 16.67
N ALA A 838 -49.84 -25.62 16.53
CA ALA A 838 -48.40 -25.44 16.41
C ALA A 838 -47.63 -25.93 17.66
N GLN A 839 -48.15 -25.67 18.86
CA GLN A 839 -47.55 -26.14 20.13
C GLN A 839 -47.53 -27.67 20.19
N ILE A 840 -48.57 -28.36 19.76
CA ILE A 840 -48.63 -29.85 19.68
C ILE A 840 -47.52 -30.36 18.74
N CYS A 841 -47.31 -29.66 17.62
CA CYS A 841 -46.30 -30.01 16.61
C CYS A 841 -44.95 -29.34 16.87
N SER A 842 -44.57 -29.01 18.11
CA SER A 842 -43.27 -28.46 18.53
C SER A 842 -42.93 -27.14 17.82
N GLY A 843 -43.89 -26.28 17.64
CA GLY A 843 -43.77 -25.00 16.97
C GLY A 843 -44.43 -23.86 17.71
N ASN A 844 -44.57 -22.73 17.04
CA ASN A 844 -45.20 -21.52 17.57
C ASN A 844 -45.85 -20.69 16.47
N GLY A 845 -46.70 -19.77 16.84
CA GLY A 845 -47.36 -18.82 15.93
C GLY A 845 -48.62 -18.24 16.52
N GLY A 846 -49.43 -17.57 15.72
CA GLY A 846 -50.68 -16.94 16.14
C GLY A 846 -51.18 -15.97 15.07
N GLY A 847 -52.08 -15.12 15.44
CA GLY A 847 -52.69 -14.17 14.53
C GLY A 847 -53.96 -13.52 15.04
N LYS A 848 -54.71 -12.91 14.15
CA LYS A 848 -55.98 -12.27 14.47
C LYS A 848 -57.09 -13.28 14.66
N PRO A 849 -58.23 -12.90 15.29
CA PRO A 849 -59.38 -13.83 15.46
C PRO A 849 -59.93 -14.36 14.14
N ASP A 850 -59.86 -13.55 13.07
CA ASP A 850 -60.45 -13.89 11.79
C ASP A 850 -59.48 -14.53 10.79
N MET A 851 -58.18 -14.48 11.05
CA MET A 851 -57.14 -15.07 10.17
C MET A 851 -55.83 -15.20 10.90
N ALA A 852 -55.20 -16.39 10.81
CA ALA A 852 -53.94 -16.66 11.50
C ALA A 852 -53.12 -17.75 10.79
N GLN A 853 -51.78 -17.72 11.08
CA GLN A 853 -50.84 -18.73 10.60
C GLN A 853 -49.85 -19.09 11.70
N ALA A 854 -49.46 -20.37 11.76
CA ALA A 854 -48.40 -20.85 12.65
C ALA A 854 -47.57 -21.93 11.97
N GLY A 855 -46.36 -22.18 12.52
CA GLY A 855 -45.45 -23.21 12.02
C GLY A 855 -45.19 -24.29 13.07
N GLY A 856 -45.09 -25.56 12.65
CA GLY A 856 -44.64 -26.70 13.46
C GLY A 856 -43.42 -27.38 12.85
N LYS A 857 -42.67 -28.11 13.68
CA LYS A 857 -41.44 -28.85 13.32
C LYS A 857 -41.60 -30.38 13.38
N ASP A 858 -42.79 -30.88 13.81
CA ASP A 858 -43.05 -32.31 14.01
C ASP A 858 -44.34 -32.68 13.25
N ALA A 859 -44.16 -33.19 12.04
CA ALA A 859 -45.26 -33.63 11.21
C ALA A 859 -45.96 -34.90 11.74
N SER A 860 -45.33 -35.72 12.58
CA SER A 860 -45.91 -36.94 13.09
C SER A 860 -47.08 -36.68 14.05
N LYS A 861 -47.22 -35.47 14.61
CA LYS A 861 -48.25 -35.05 15.56
C LYS A 861 -49.40 -34.29 14.92
N VAL A 862 -49.42 -34.21 13.58
CA VAL A 862 -50.47 -33.48 12.84
C VAL A 862 -51.87 -34.01 13.16
N ASP A 863 -52.04 -35.35 13.23
CA ASP A 863 -53.34 -35.96 13.51
C ASP A 863 -53.84 -35.68 14.99
N GLU A 864 -52.91 -35.55 15.93
CA GLU A 864 -53.17 -35.13 17.28
C GLU A 864 -53.65 -33.69 17.33
N ALA A 865 -52.93 -32.80 16.60
CA ALA A 865 -53.30 -31.39 16.47
C ALA A 865 -54.70 -31.21 15.85
N ILE A 866 -55.00 -31.93 14.77
CA ILE A 866 -56.30 -31.89 14.12
C ILE A 866 -57.42 -32.33 15.08
N ARG A 867 -57.21 -33.44 15.86
CA ARG A 867 -58.16 -33.89 16.82
C ARG A 867 -58.43 -32.87 17.93
N ALA A 868 -57.37 -32.27 18.47
CA ALA A 868 -57.46 -31.26 19.52
C ALA A 868 -58.23 -29.99 19.06
N ILE A 869 -58.04 -29.57 17.82
CA ILE A 869 -58.78 -28.44 17.23
C ILE A 869 -60.23 -28.82 16.93
N THR A 870 -60.44 -30.04 16.44
CA THR A 870 -61.85 -30.53 16.19
C THR A 870 -62.64 -30.56 17.45
N GLU A 871 -62.12 -31.06 18.54
CA GLU A 871 -62.82 -31.14 19.87
C GLU A 871 -63.08 -29.72 20.42
N GLU A 872 -62.12 -28.77 20.25
CA GLU A 872 -62.33 -27.41 20.69
C GLU A 872 -63.48 -26.74 19.94
N LEU A 873 -63.54 -26.92 18.59
CA LEU A 873 -64.59 -26.35 17.75
C LEU A 873 -66.00 -27.04 18.00
N LYS A 874 -66.04 -28.28 18.44
CA LYS A 874 -67.27 -28.94 18.83
C LYS A 874 -67.83 -28.47 20.19
N SER A 875 -66.96 -27.93 21.02
CA SER A 875 -67.37 -27.50 22.41
C SER A 875 -67.90 -26.05 22.42
N LEU A 876 -67.87 -25.33 21.30
CA LEU A 876 -68.45 -24.02 21.10
C LEU A 876 -69.95 -24.03 20.99
#